data_f31625db69036e2eed586a041dbfdd6b
#
_entry.id   f31625db69036e2eed586a041dbfdd6b
#
_cell.length_a   1.000
_cell.length_b   1.000
_cell.length_c   1.000
_cell.angle_alpha   90.00
_cell.angle_beta   90.00
_cell.angle_gamma   90.00
#
_symmetry.space_group_name_H-M   'P 1'
#
loop_
_entity.id
_entity.type
_entity.pdbx_description
1 polymer ?
#
loop_
_entity_poly.entity_id
_entity_poly.type
_entity_poly.pdbx_seq_one_letter_code
_entity_poly.pdbx_strand_id
1 'polypeptide(L)'
;MTKFLRCLLPAIVLAVLFAHDLEAQVATRVASVTPDEAAPGIPLAVTVELTQAADLEGIILLYRAFGESEFRRIEMDLRGTRAVATIPAAAILPPFVEIYLVLRDRAGKLEVYPFSDSPDPLANPPLNTKRVSVREEEGEPQAVFLSPEPSSILVPDEVLISVSLFRADSTVVRNAARLLFDGVDVTDKAVFAGDLILFVPANAGIDLLPGAHSASVRLIDSSGRVLSSPTVSFTVRSGVATLTAETPTTEFRYGGSLLLESRYEDTGEESELRTRASLSLRGSTGELKLRSNLFLTSEEKSSRQPQNRYFLGAELPWIRVGVGDAYPEFPDLILSGKRVRGVNASLLLGAFNVDVAYGSVTRSVEGTERSRFPVDSLFSEQLRDPGAAYGPVPGNPALWGKYAYGTYERTLFAVRPSFGSGEQAQLGFTWLSGKDDLGSIRFGIRPQENVVLGTDVVARFDNRRIELAAQAAFSAFNSDISSGNFTDAHIDSVYPDDATDIKNLRNIIEPFITVNDNLRPLSLKNAATVAGQASLSLTYFDNTLKITGLYRGNDYASFGQSYLRTDIGGFNILDRIRLFRNQVYATLGFEQLQDNRSKTKIATTTFTNMNAAVTLALHDDVPGFTLGYSRFANDNELHLDSSAAVNDITNRFSLTSNYSFLLGVRHTAMLGISSSRRDDRSLRAQDVHSLQLGLSLGSRFAFPLQTEVSIAVNLNDLPGAAPGSLESFDYTTLSFHGRYEILRNELDVFATVGPTFGAFDRVLAEAGCEWRVTPPMSLALQMSTFRTSGLAGQHFASLRYRYEF
;
A
#
# COMPACT_ATOMS: atom_id res chain seq x y z
N MET A 1 5.60 11.54 -40.27
CA MET A 1 5.23 10.17 -39.86
C MET A 1 6.31 9.13 -40.17
N THR A 2 6.93 9.11 -41.31
CA THR A 2 7.94 8.10 -41.72
C THR A 2 9.32 8.26 -41.05
N LYS A 3 9.68 9.40 -40.49
CA LYS A 3 10.96 9.60 -39.80
C LYS A 3 10.94 9.23 -38.32
N PHE A 4 9.74 9.26 -37.66
CA PHE A 4 9.57 8.92 -36.23
C PHE A 4 9.49 7.40 -36.01
N LEU A 5 8.87 6.67 -36.97
CA LEU A 5 8.84 5.21 -36.92
C LEU A 5 10.21 4.56 -37.16
N ARG A 6 11.10 5.25 -37.88
CA ARG A 6 12.48 4.77 -38.15
C ARG A 6 13.41 4.89 -36.94
N CYS A 7 13.10 5.71 -35.97
CA CYS A 7 13.87 5.80 -34.71
C CYS A 7 13.37 4.87 -33.61
N LEU A 8 12.09 4.49 -33.62
CA LEU A 8 11.53 3.61 -32.60
C LEU A 8 11.82 2.11 -32.86
N LEU A 9 11.80 1.71 -34.14
CA LEU A 9 12.08 0.32 -34.52
C LEU A 9 13.52 -0.15 -34.16
N PRO A 10 14.60 0.64 -34.35
CA PRO A 10 15.94 0.23 -33.96
C PRO A 10 16.12 0.13 -32.43
N ALA A 11 15.42 0.95 -31.64
CA ALA A 11 15.50 0.90 -30.19
C ALA A 11 14.80 -0.36 -29.62
N ILE A 12 13.71 -0.79 -30.24
CA ILE A 12 13.01 -2.04 -29.89
C ILE A 12 13.82 -3.28 -30.31
N VAL A 13 14.46 -3.22 -31.48
CA VAL A 13 15.30 -4.33 -31.98
C VAL A 13 16.64 -4.43 -31.21
N LEU A 14 17.20 -3.31 -30.74
CA LEU A 14 18.45 -3.31 -29.95
C LEU A 14 18.24 -3.88 -28.54
N ALA A 15 17.03 -3.72 -27.95
CA ALA A 15 16.70 -4.28 -26.64
C ALA A 15 16.54 -5.81 -26.64
N VAL A 16 16.30 -6.42 -27.81
CA VAL A 16 16.13 -7.87 -27.96
C VAL A 16 17.45 -8.60 -28.17
N LEU A 17 18.52 -7.91 -28.54
CA LEU A 17 19.81 -8.53 -28.96
C LEU A 17 20.87 -8.65 -27.85
N PHE A 18 20.65 -8.16 -26.64
CA PHE A 18 21.63 -8.22 -25.54
C PHE A 18 21.24 -9.14 -24.38
N ALA A 19 20.67 -10.31 -24.66
CA ALA A 19 20.43 -11.31 -23.64
C ALA A 19 21.14 -12.60 -23.95
N HIS A 20 22.42 -12.74 -23.57
CA HIS A 20 23.08 -14.06 -23.45
C HIS A 20 24.15 -14.07 -22.35
N ASP A 21 23.92 -15.01 -21.42
CA ASP A 21 24.78 -15.87 -20.63
C ASP A 21 25.84 -15.35 -19.64
N LEU A 22 25.73 -15.83 -18.39
CA LEU A 22 26.66 -16.77 -17.72
C LEU A 22 26.35 -17.01 -16.24
N GLU A 23 26.67 -18.22 -15.77
CA GLU A 23 26.24 -18.94 -14.60
C GLU A 23 27.05 -18.75 -13.29
N ALA A 24 26.44 -19.06 -12.18
CA ALA A 24 26.66 -20.00 -11.04
C ALA A 24 27.32 -19.43 -9.76
N GLN A 25 26.87 -19.70 -8.60
CA GLN A 25 26.45 -20.67 -7.61
C GLN A 25 26.77 -20.22 -6.19
N VAL A 26 25.97 -20.43 -5.19
CA VAL A 26 25.99 -21.20 -3.94
C VAL A 26 24.74 -20.91 -3.10
N ALA A 27 24.12 -21.95 -2.60
CA ALA A 27 22.73 -22.08 -2.27
C ALA A 27 22.39 -21.70 -0.82
N THR A 28 21.38 -20.85 -0.64
CA THR A 28 20.45 -20.99 0.48
C THR A 28 19.40 -22.03 0.10
N ARG A 29 19.04 -22.92 1.05
CA ARG A 29 18.04 -23.98 0.79
C ARG A 29 16.64 -23.43 0.48
N VAL A 30 16.36 -22.19 0.83
CA VAL A 30 15.12 -21.50 0.52
C VAL A 30 15.25 -20.76 -0.79
N ALA A 31 14.51 -21.17 -1.79
CA ALA A 31 14.47 -20.55 -3.10
C ALA A 31 13.56 -19.31 -3.12
N SER A 32 12.37 -19.41 -2.54
CA SER A 32 11.44 -18.28 -2.42
C SER A 32 10.51 -18.42 -1.23
N VAL A 33 10.00 -17.30 -0.79
CA VAL A 33 8.94 -17.23 0.23
C VAL A 33 7.88 -16.25 -0.28
N THR A 34 6.70 -16.73 -0.53
CA THR A 34 5.57 -15.94 -1.06
C THR A 34 4.37 -16.02 -0.12
N PRO A 35 3.48 -15.02 -0.11
CA PRO A 35 3.49 -13.77 -0.86
C PRO A 35 4.30 -12.64 -0.19
N ASP A 36 4.55 -11.56 -0.92
CA ASP A 36 5.21 -10.35 -0.41
C ASP A 36 4.22 -9.31 0.15
N GLU A 37 2.92 -9.50 -0.14
CA GLU A 37 1.84 -8.63 0.28
C GLU A 37 0.68 -9.44 0.85
N ALA A 38 -0.01 -8.87 1.82
CA ALA A 38 -1.17 -9.46 2.48
C ALA A 38 -2.26 -8.41 2.69
N ALA A 39 -3.52 -8.84 2.72
CA ALA A 39 -4.62 -7.99 3.11
C ALA A 39 -4.86 -8.12 4.63
N PRO A 40 -5.16 -7.02 5.34
CA PRO A 40 -5.36 -7.06 6.78
C PRO A 40 -6.56 -7.94 7.15
N GLY A 41 -6.39 -8.72 8.20
CA GLY A 41 -7.45 -9.56 8.71
C GLY A 41 -7.83 -10.76 7.81
N ILE A 42 -7.00 -11.09 6.83
CA ILE A 42 -7.13 -12.31 6.00
C ILE A 42 -6.00 -13.27 6.36
N PRO A 43 -6.26 -14.56 6.59
CA PRO A 43 -5.21 -15.53 6.83
C PRO A 43 -4.21 -15.55 5.68
N LEU A 44 -2.92 -15.50 6.01
CA LEU A 44 -1.86 -15.45 5.02
C LEU A 44 -1.24 -16.82 4.83
N ALA A 45 -1.50 -17.45 3.69
CA ALA A 45 -0.82 -18.67 3.31
C ALA A 45 0.60 -18.34 2.84
N VAL A 46 1.59 -18.69 3.65
CA VAL A 46 3.01 -18.55 3.32
C VAL A 46 3.47 -19.83 2.65
N THR A 47 3.94 -19.70 1.44
CA THR A 47 4.54 -20.80 0.68
C THR A 47 6.05 -20.60 0.60
N VAL A 48 6.79 -21.62 0.91
CA VAL A 48 8.24 -21.68 0.84
C VAL A 48 8.63 -22.70 -0.21
N GLU A 49 9.37 -22.28 -1.20
CA GLU A 49 10.01 -23.18 -2.17
C GLU A 49 11.48 -23.42 -1.77
N LEU A 50 11.88 -24.67 -1.79
CA LEU A 50 13.22 -25.09 -1.40
C LEU A 50 14.02 -25.53 -2.61
N THR A 51 15.30 -25.20 -2.62
CA THR A 51 16.24 -25.70 -3.63
C THR A 51 16.58 -27.18 -3.40
N GLN A 52 16.58 -27.63 -2.16
CA GLN A 52 16.85 -29.00 -1.75
C GLN A 52 16.18 -29.34 -0.43
N ALA A 53 15.40 -30.42 -0.37
CA ALA A 53 14.68 -30.86 0.82
C ALA A 53 15.05 -32.28 1.31
N ALA A 54 15.92 -33.03 0.62
CA ALA A 54 16.16 -34.44 0.84
C ALA A 54 16.67 -34.80 2.26
N ASP A 55 17.33 -33.89 2.93
CA ASP A 55 17.93 -34.03 4.29
C ASP A 55 17.22 -33.20 5.36
N LEU A 56 16.14 -32.52 5.01
CA LEU A 56 15.34 -31.76 5.99
C LEU A 56 14.44 -32.67 6.81
N GLU A 57 14.37 -32.38 8.10
CA GLU A 57 13.40 -32.99 9.03
C GLU A 57 12.13 -32.14 9.09
N GLY A 58 12.24 -30.81 9.06
CA GLY A 58 11.11 -29.88 9.09
C GLY A 58 11.51 -28.44 8.94
N ILE A 59 10.52 -27.59 8.71
CA ILE A 59 10.64 -26.15 8.61
C ILE A 59 9.68 -25.50 9.59
N ILE A 60 10.16 -24.53 10.33
CA ILE A 60 9.37 -23.74 11.26
C ILE A 60 9.28 -22.32 10.69
N LEU A 61 8.08 -21.85 10.44
CA LEU A 61 7.80 -20.46 10.14
C LEU A 61 7.61 -19.70 11.44
N LEU A 62 8.42 -18.68 11.63
CA LEU A 62 8.26 -17.75 12.74
C LEU A 62 7.74 -16.43 12.17
N TYR A 63 6.70 -15.91 12.79
CA TYR A 63 6.05 -14.68 12.36
C TYR A 63 5.68 -13.81 13.55
N ARG A 64 5.65 -12.51 13.34
CA ARG A 64 5.08 -11.55 14.29
C ARG A 64 4.32 -10.46 13.56
N ALA A 65 3.20 -10.05 14.13
CA ALA A 65 2.47 -8.90 13.64
C ALA A 65 3.23 -7.60 13.96
N PHE A 66 3.00 -6.56 13.17
CA PHE A 66 3.53 -5.24 13.49
C PHE A 66 3.10 -4.80 14.89
N GLY A 67 4.05 -4.38 15.72
CA GLY A 67 3.83 -3.99 17.11
C GLY A 67 3.86 -5.15 18.11
N GLU A 68 4.01 -6.40 17.66
CA GLU A 68 4.33 -7.53 18.55
C GLU A 68 5.85 -7.66 18.71
N SER A 69 6.27 -8.02 19.90
CA SER A 69 7.71 -8.20 20.22
C SER A 69 8.21 -9.60 19.93
N GLU A 70 7.33 -10.58 19.95
CA GLU A 70 7.72 -11.97 19.88
C GLU A 70 7.21 -12.63 18.61
N PHE A 71 8.06 -13.49 18.07
CA PHE A 71 7.70 -14.35 16.97
C PHE A 71 6.90 -15.55 17.46
N ARG A 72 5.77 -15.79 16.84
CA ARG A 72 5.00 -17.02 16.98
C ARG A 72 5.51 -18.01 15.95
N ARG A 73 5.44 -19.29 16.29
CA ARG A 73 5.93 -20.38 15.44
C ARG A 73 4.81 -21.23 14.91
N ILE A 74 4.93 -21.63 13.66
CA ILE A 74 4.06 -22.60 12.99
C ILE A 74 4.97 -23.63 12.32
N GLU A 75 4.75 -24.93 12.55
CA GLU A 75 5.38 -25.95 11.73
C GLU A 75 4.77 -25.94 10.32
N MET A 76 5.62 -25.94 9.30
CA MET A 76 5.17 -25.94 7.91
C MET A 76 4.94 -27.36 7.42
N ASP A 77 3.87 -27.57 6.65
CA ASP A 77 3.62 -28.84 5.97
C ASP A 77 4.58 -28.94 4.76
N LEU A 78 5.61 -29.78 4.92
CA LEU A 78 6.65 -29.98 3.90
C LEU A 78 6.29 -31.14 2.98
N ARG A 79 6.09 -30.86 1.70
CA ARG A 79 5.82 -31.86 0.66
C ARG A 79 6.80 -31.69 -0.51
N GLY A 80 7.72 -32.61 -0.62
CA GLY A 80 8.80 -32.50 -1.62
C GLY A 80 9.67 -31.29 -1.36
N THR A 81 9.77 -30.37 -2.30
CA THR A 81 10.53 -29.12 -2.20
C THR A 81 9.67 -27.92 -1.78
N ARG A 82 8.38 -28.12 -1.48
CA ARG A 82 7.46 -27.05 -1.11
C ARG A 82 6.98 -27.22 0.31
N ALA A 83 7.02 -26.14 1.09
CA ALA A 83 6.43 -26.09 2.41
C ALA A 83 5.38 -24.98 2.50
N VAL A 84 4.28 -25.24 3.20
CA VAL A 84 3.18 -24.29 3.34
C VAL A 84 2.78 -24.18 4.81
N ALA A 85 2.53 -22.96 5.27
CA ALA A 85 1.90 -22.68 6.55
C ALA A 85 0.97 -21.48 6.42
N THR A 86 -0.06 -21.42 7.25
CA THR A 86 -1.00 -20.30 7.24
C THR A 86 -0.85 -19.47 8.51
N ILE A 87 -0.49 -18.21 8.35
CA ILE A 87 -0.49 -17.24 9.45
C ILE A 87 -1.93 -16.83 9.70
N PRO A 88 -2.42 -16.94 10.96
CA PRO A 88 -3.80 -16.57 11.28
C PRO A 88 -4.12 -15.12 10.94
N ALA A 89 -5.33 -14.86 10.45
CA ALA A 89 -5.83 -13.52 10.12
C ALA A 89 -5.57 -12.48 11.20
N ALA A 90 -5.64 -12.90 12.43
CA ALA A 90 -5.41 -12.08 13.61
C ALA A 90 -4.00 -11.45 13.71
N ALA A 91 -3.02 -12.02 13.04
CA ALA A 91 -1.65 -11.53 13.02
C ALA A 91 -1.33 -10.70 11.77
N ILE A 92 -2.24 -10.66 10.80
CA ILE A 92 -2.06 -9.91 9.56
C ILE A 92 -2.58 -8.49 9.79
N LEU A 93 -1.70 -7.66 10.34
CA LEU A 93 -1.98 -6.26 10.71
C LEU A 93 -1.07 -5.31 9.94
N PRO A 94 -1.60 -4.18 9.45
CA PRO A 94 -0.77 -3.15 8.84
C PRO A 94 0.30 -2.62 9.81
N PRO A 95 1.45 -2.16 9.31
CA PRO A 95 1.84 -2.05 7.90
C PRO A 95 2.51 -3.31 7.34
N PHE A 96 2.91 -4.28 8.15
CA PHE A 96 3.54 -5.51 7.70
C PHE A 96 3.51 -6.60 8.78
N VAL A 97 3.68 -7.83 8.33
CA VAL A 97 4.01 -8.99 9.18
C VAL A 97 5.47 -9.33 8.92
N GLU A 98 6.23 -9.51 9.98
CA GLU A 98 7.61 -9.98 9.89
C GLU A 98 7.65 -11.50 10.00
N ILE A 99 8.38 -12.13 9.09
CA ILE A 99 8.54 -13.58 9.05
C ILE A 99 10.01 -13.97 8.90
N TYR A 100 10.37 -15.10 9.45
CA TYR A 100 11.61 -15.80 9.14
C TYR A 100 11.39 -17.31 9.29
N LEU A 101 12.27 -18.08 8.69
CA LEU A 101 12.20 -19.53 8.66
C LEU A 101 13.39 -20.13 9.38
N VAL A 102 13.15 -21.21 10.10
CA VAL A 102 14.18 -22.07 10.67
C VAL A 102 14.00 -23.46 10.09
N LEU A 103 14.99 -23.88 9.30
CA LEU A 103 15.04 -25.19 8.68
C LEU A 103 15.87 -26.11 9.59
N ARG A 104 15.33 -27.27 9.91
CA ARG A 104 16.02 -28.27 10.70
C ARG A 104 16.34 -29.48 9.85
N ASP A 105 17.63 -29.83 9.76
CA ASP A 105 18.04 -31.04 9.07
C ASP A 105 17.95 -32.27 10.02
N ARG A 106 18.06 -33.46 9.44
CA ARG A 106 18.01 -34.72 10.19
C ARG A 106 19.20 -34.92 11.14
N ALA A 107 20.26 -34.14 11.01
CA ALA A 107 21.40 -34.11 11.90
C ALA A 107 21.20 -33.13 13.05
N GLY A 108 20.07 -32.40 13.11
CA GLY A 108 19.73 -31.42 14.11
C GLY A 108 20.37 -30.04 13.89
N LYS A 109 21.02 -29.82 12.74
CA LYS A 109 21.56 -28.52 12.39
C LYS A 109 20.44 -27.58 11.98
N LEU A 110 20.50 -26.33 12.47
CA LEU A 110 19.55 -25.29 12.15
C LEU A 110 20.12 -24.34 11.09
N GLU A 111 19.31 -23.98 10.13
CA GLU A 111 19.59 -22.98 9.09
C GLU A 111 18.46 -21.95 9.10
N VAL A 112 18.79 -20.68 8.93
CA VAL A 112 17.84 -19.58 9.03
C VAL A 112 17.70 -18.85 7.70
N TYR A 113 16.46 -18.48 7.37
CA TYR A 113 16.17 -17.63 6.23
C TYR A 113 15.26 -16.46 6.68
N PRO A 114 15.58 -15.20 6.39
CA PRO A 114 16.84 -14.71 5.79
C PRO A 114 18.06 -15.08 6.63
N PHE A 115 19.21 -15.21 6.00
CA PHE A 115 20.43 -15.71 6.63
C PHE A 115 20.79 -14.95 7.93
N SER A 116 21.14 -15.70 8.98
CA SER A 116 21.61 -15.18 10.24
C SER A 116 22.64 -16.12 10.86
N ASP A 117 23.70 -15.57 11.43
CA ASP A 117 24.74 -16.31 12.19
C ASP A 117 24.34 -16.58 13.65
N SER A 118 23.05 -16.44 13.99
CA SER A 118 22.58 -16.71 15.35
C SER A 118 22.83 -18.17 15.73
N PRO A 119 23.52 -18.45 16.84
CA PRO A 119 23.77 -19.83 17.29
C PRO A 119 22.50 -20.55 17.74
N ASP A 120 21.48 -19.81 18.13
CA ASP A 120 20.14 -20.31 18.44
C ASP A 120 19.07 -19.40 17.81
N PRO A 121 18.68 -19.70 16.56
CA PRO A 121 17.74 -18.87 15.84
C PRO A 121 16.29 -18.98 16.33
N LEU A 122 15.98 -19.96 17.16
CA LEU A 122 14.65 -20.11 17.76
C LEU A 122 14.49 -19.21 19.01
N ALA A 123 15.59 -18.86 19.66
CA ALA A 123 15.63 -17.96 20.80
C ALA A 123 16.02 -16.51 20.41
N ASN A 124 16.86 -16.37 19.38
CA ASN A 124 17.39 -15.10 18.93
C ASN A 124 16.98 -14.86 17.47
N PRO A 125 15.90 -14.09 17.23
CA PRO A 125 15.45 -13.77 15.89
C PRO A 125 16.55 -13.11 15.06
N PRO A 126 16.63 -13.38 13.75
CA PRO A 126 17.58 -12.70 12.89
C PRO A 126 17.30 -11.19 12.86
N LEU A 127 18.36 -10.40 12.76
CA LEU A 127 18.22 -8.93 12.63
C LEU A 127 17.49 -8.54 11.35
N ASN A 128 17.63 -9.35 10.30
CA ASN A 128 16.96 -9.18 9.03
C ASN A 128 15.82 -10.21 8.90
N THR A 129 14.60 -9.77 9.06
CA THR A 129 13.41 -10.58 8.81
C THR A 129 12.81 -10.25 7.46
N LYS A 130 12.14 -11.20 6.83
CA LYS A 130 11.30 -10.89 5.65
C LYS A 130 10.05 -10.18 6.13
N ARG A 131 9.73 -9.04 5.51
CA ARG A 131 8.51 -8.30 5.78
C ARG A 131 7.52 -8.55 4.67
N VAL A 132 6.35 -9.03 5.03
CA VAL A 132 5.20 -9.14 4.16
C VAL A 132 4.37 -7.89 4.40
N SER A 133 4.27 -7.01 3.41
CA SER A 133 3.50 -5.77 3.52
C SER A 133 2.02 -6.10 3.74
N VAL A 134 1.47 -5.60 4.83
CA VAL A 134 0.03 -5.67 5.07
C VAL A 134 -0.53 -4.30 4.79
N ARG A 135 -1.27 -4.17 3.68
CA ARG A 135 -1.88 -2.90 3.31
C ARG A 135 -3.30 -2.86 3.84
N GLU A 136 -3.63 -1.84 4.63
CA GLU A 136 -5.01 -1.46 4.85
C GLU A 136 -5.62 -1.08 3.49
N GLU A 137 -6.91 -1.31 3.30
CA GLU A 137 -7.64 -1.00 2.05
C GLU A 137 -7.62 0.50 1.66
N GLU A 138 -7.07 1.35 2.49
CA GLU A 138 -6.67 2.73 2.19
C GLU A 138 -5.19 2.87 1.78
N GLY A 139 -4.46 1.77 1.68
CA GLY A 139 -3.17 1.73 1.01
C GLY A 139 -3.32 2.12 -0.45
N GLU A 140 -2.27 2.64 -1.07
CA GLU A 140 -2.18 3.22 -2.42
C GLU A 140 -3.36 2.82 -3.31
N PRO A 141 -4.18 3.78 -3.77
CA PRO A 141 -5.44 3.47 -4.42
C PRO A 141 -5.16 2.52 -5.58
N GLN A 142 -5.81 1.37 -5.60
CA GLN A 142 -5.69 0.38 -6.67
C GLN A 142 -6.15 0.94 -8.03
N ALA A 143 -6.87 2.06 -7.99
CA ALA A 143 -7.19 2.90 -9.13
C ALA A 143 -6.69 4.32 -8.85
N VAL A 144 -6.00 4.90 -9.81
CA VAL A 144 -5.47 6.27 -9.74
C VAL A 144 -6.09 7.11 -10.84
N PHE A 145 -6.73 8.22 -10.46
CA PHE A 145 -7.15 9.20 -11.45
C PHE A 145 -5.93 9.88 -12.06
N LEU A 146 -5.77 9.71 -13.35
CA LEU A 146 -4.73 10.36 -14.14
C LEU A 146 -5.22 11.73 -14.63
N SER A 147 -6.53 11.90 -14.79
CA SER A 147 -7.21 13.12 -15.17
C SER A 147 -8.67 13.03 -14.73
N PRO A 148 -9.29 14.12 -14.26
CA PRO A 148 -8.65 15.40 -13.93
C PRO A 148 -7.83 15.30 -12.64
N GLU A 149 -6.95 16.27 -12.42
CA GLU A 149 -6.29 16.41 -11.12
C GLU A 149 -7.29 16.87 -10.04
N PRO A 150 -7.14 16.40 -8.81
CA PRO A 150 -8.01 16.83 -7.72
C PRO A 150 -8.06 18.36 -7.59
N SER A 151 -9.27 18.89 -7.46
CA SER A 151 -9.55 20.34 -7.36
C SER A 151 -9.12 21.17 -8.57
N SER A 152 -8.88 20.56 -9.73
CA SER A 152 -8.61 21.29 -10.98
C SER A 152 -9.83 22.07 -11.45
N ILE A 153 -9.58 23.13 -12.22
CA ILE A 153 -10.61 23.96 -12.81
C ILE A 153 -10.47 23.86 -14.33
N LEU A 154 -11.48 23.32 -14.97
CA LEU A 154 -11.50 22.95 -16.38
C LEU A 154 -12.63 23.66 -17.11
N VAL A 155 -12.51 23.82 -18.41
CA VAL A 155 -13.67 24.12 -19.28
C VAL A 155 -14.33 22.82 -19.77
N PRO A 156 -15.60 22.81 -20.16
CA PRO A 156 -16.31 21.59 -20.53
C PRO A 156 -15.58 20.69 -21.53
N ASP A 157 -14.95 21.29 -22.54
CA ASP A 157 -14.22 20.57 -23.58
C ASP A 157 -12.88 19.97 -23.13
N GLU A 158 -12.37 20.37 -21.96
CA GLU A 158 -11.14 19.85 -21.39
C GLU A 158 -11.38 18.70 -20.42
N VAL A 159 -12.64 18.41 -20.07
CA VAL A 159 -12.94 17.37 -19.10
C VAL A 159 -12.74 15.99 -19.71
N LEU A 160 -11.73 15.33 -19.24
CA LEU A 160 -11.43 13.94 -19.49
C LEU A 160 -11.26 13.23 -18.17
N ILE A 161 -12.06 12.22 -17.94
CA ILE A 161 -11.87 11.30 -16.82
C ILE A 161 -10.99 10.15 -17.28
N SER A 162 -9.80 10.05 -16.72
CA SER A 162 -8.86 8.97 -17.01
C SER A 162 -8.43 8.33 -15.70
N VAL A 163 -8.62 7.02 -15.58
CA VAL A 163 -8.32 6.26 -14.39
C VAL A 163 -7.41 5.10 -14.74
N SER A 164 -6.29 5.01 -14.07
CA SER A 164 -5.37 3.88 -14.19
C SER A 164 -5.68 2.82 -13.14
N LEU A 165 -5.86 1.59 -13.59
CA LEU A 165 -5.96 0.37 -12.78
C LEU A 165 -4.63 -0.39 -12.74
N PHE A 166 -3.54 0.22 -13.17
CA PHE A 166 -2.21 -0.42 -13.28
C PHE A 166 -1.71 -0.97 -11.94
N ARG A 167 -2.10 -0.32 -10.84
CA ARG A 167 -1.79 -0.77 -9.47
C ARG A 167 -2.80 -1.76 -8.90
N ALA A 168 -3.88 -2.02 -9.65
CA ALA A 168 -4.88 -2.98 -9.19
C ALA A 168 -4.27 -4.37 -9.13
N ASP A 169 -4.45 -5.01 -7.98
CA ASP A 169 -4.05 -6.39 -7.74
C ASP A 169 -4.65 -7.33 -8.82
N SER A 170 -4.00 -8.46 -9.02
CA SER A 170 -4.50 -9.53 -9.90
C SER A 170 -5.86 -10.08 -9.48
N THR A 171 -6.28 -9.82 -8.25
CA THR A 171 -7.62 -10.19 -7.74
C THR A 171 -8.72 -9.24 -8.22
N VAL A 172 -8.38 -8.04 -8.71
CA VAL A 172 -9.35 -7.08 -9.22
C VAL A 172 -9.92 -7.57 -10.53
N VAL A 173 -11.23 -7.77 -10.57
CA VAL A 173 -11.94 -8.03 -11.81
C VAL A 173 -12.09 -6.71 -12.56
N ARG A 174 -11.12 -6.41 -13.42
CA ARG A 174 -11.04 -5.14 -14.17
C ARG A 174 -12.31 -4.83 -14.93
N ASN A 175 -12.98 -5.85 -15.46
CA ASN A 175 -14.22 -5.74 -16.20
C ASN A 175 -15.45 -5.45 -15.32
N ALA A 176 -15.32 -5.63 -14.02
CA ALA A 176 -16.35 -5.29 -13.04
C ALA A 176 -16.15 -3.89 -12.43
N ALA A 177 -15.08 -3.17 -12.82
CA ALA A 177 -14.89 -1.79 -12.44
C ALA A 177 -16.03 -0.93 -12.98
N ARG A 178 -16.57 -0.05 -12.13
CA ARG A 178 -17.64 0.87 -12.49
C ARG A 178 -17.19 2.30 -12.34
N LEU A 179 -17.39 3.08 -13.37
CA LEU A 179 -17.14 4.51 -13.34
C LEU A 179 -18.45 5.26 -13.05
N LEU A 180 -18.44 6.03 -12.00
CA LEU A 180 -19.53 6.93 -11.65
C LEU A 180 -19.10 8.39 -11.91
N PHE A 181 -19.93 9.14 -12.57
CA PHE A 181 -19.75 10.57 -12.81
C PHE A 181 -20.93 11.31 -12.19
N ASP A 182 -20.65 12.22 -11.25
CA ASP A 182 -21.67 12.90 -10.42
C ASP A 182 -22.68 11.94 -9.79
N GLY A 183 -22.20 10.76 -9.38
CA GLY A 183 -23.01 9.72 -8.78
C GLY A 183 -23.80 8.85 -9.80
N VAL A 184 -23.78 9.20 -11.06
CA VAL A 184 -24.44 8.43 -12.14
C VAL A 184 -23.45 7.41 -12.71
N ASP A 185 -23.87 6.15 -12.85
CA ASP A 185 -23.07 5.11 -13.49
C ASP A 185 -22.96 5.37 -14.99
N VAL A 186 -21.75 5.70 -15.44
CA VAL A 186 -21.42 5.98 -16.84
C VAL A 186 -20.51 4.91 -17.44
N THR A 187 -20.44 3.75 -16.82
CA THR A 187 -19.56 2.65 -17.20
C THR A 187 -19.79 2.19 -18.65
N ASP A 188 -21.03 2.20 -19.11
CA ASP A 188 -21.40 1.82 -20.48
C ASP A 188 -20.99 2.86 -21.53
N LYS A 189 -20.68 4.08 -21.11
CA LYS A 189 -20.18 5.18 -21.93
C LYS A 189 -18.68 5.41 -21.80
N ALA A 190 -18.04 4.71 -20.87
CA ALA A 190 -16.59 4.77 -20.67
C ALA A 190 -15.88 3.73 -21.54
N VAL A 191 -14.70 4.08 -22.00
CA VAL A 191 -13.82 3.18 -22.75
C VAL A 191 -12.87 2.50 -21.77
N PHE A 192 -12.95 1.17 -21.69
CA PHE A 192 -12.04 0.34 -20.91
C PHE A 192 -10.90 -0.14 -21.80
N ALA A 193 -9.71 0.35 -21.59
CA ALA A 193 -8.52 0.00 -22.35
C ALA A 193 -7.49 -0.64 -21.42
N GLY A 194 -7.65 -1.94 -21.14
CA GLY A 194 -6.80 -2.70 -20.23
C GLY A 194 -6.86 -2.15 -18.80
N ASP A 195 -5.74 -1.61 -18.32
CA ASP A 195 -5.63 -0.99 -17.01
C ASP A 195 -6.06 0.50 -17.00
N LEU A 196 -6.72 0.97 -18.03
CA LEU A 196 -7.15 2.35 -18.16
C LEU A 196 -8.66 2.44 -18.41
N ILE A 197 -9.33 3.29 -17.66
CA ILE A 197 -10.72 3.67 -17.90
C ILE A 197 -10.70 5.12 -18.40
N LEU A 198 -11.30 5.36 -19.55
CA LEU A 198 -11.41 6.67 -20.18
C LEU A 198 -12.87 7.06 -20.36
N PHE A 199 -13.21 8.27 -19.98
CA PHE A 199 -14.54 8.82 -20.16
C PHE A 199 -14.47 10.30 -20.47
N VAL A 200 -15.10 10.70 -21.58
CA VAL A 200 -15.23 12.10 -22.00
C VAL A 200 -16.71 12.46 -21.98
N PRO A 201 -17.17 13.26 -21.02
CA PRO A 201 -18.58 13.61 -20.89
C PRO A 201 -19.19 14.23 -22.17
N ALA A 202 -18.45 15.10 -22.85
CA ALA A 202 -18.87 15.73 -24.08
C ALA A 202 -19.15 14.70 -25.19
N ASN A 203 -18.33 13.66 -25.33
CA ASN A 203 -18.54 12.59 -26.31
C ASN A 203 -19.71 11.67 -25.93
N ALA A 204 -20.04 11.60 -24.65
CA ALA A 204 -21.17 10.85 -24.14
C ALA A 204 -22.51 11.59 -24.19
N GLY A 205 -22.53 12.82 -24.79
CA GLY A 205 -23.71 13.67 -24.84
C GLY A 205 -24.14 14.21 -23.47
N ILE A 206 -23.22 14.36 -22.55
CA ILE A 206 -23.47 14.94 -21.25
C ILE A 206 -23.03 16.40 -21.26
N ASP A 207 -23.98 17.29 -21.15
CA ASP A 207 -23.73 18.72 -21.02
C ASP A 207 -23.21 19.02 -19.61
N LEU A 208 -21.95 19.44 -19.51
CA LEU A 208 -21.34 19.83 -18.25
C LEU A 208 -21.75 21.24 -17.86
N LEU A 209 -22.55 21.35 -16.84
CA LEU A 209 -22.91 22.65 -16.28
C LEU A 209 -21.73 23.21 -15.48
N PRO A 210 -21.55 24.53 -15.41
CA PRO A 210 -20.56 25.13 -14.52
C PRO A 210 -20.81 24.74 -13.06
N GLY A 211 -19.79 24.31 -12.35
CA GLY A 211 -19.92 23.91 -10.97
C GLY A 211 -18.93 22.81 -10.57
N ALA A 212 -19.08 22.29 -9.38
CA ALA A 212 -18.28 21.18 -8.88
C ALA A 212 -18.81 19.85 -9.42
N HIS A 213 -17.91 19.07 -10.00
CA HIS A 213 -18.16 17.72 -10.50
C HIS A 213 -17.30 16.72 -9.79
N SER A 214 -17.71 15.46 -9.80
CA SER A 214 -16.96 14.37 -9.20
C SER A 214 -16.98 13.13 -10.08
N ALA A 215 -15.87 12.41 -10.10
CA ALA A 215 -15.81 11.08 -10.67
C ALA A 215 -15.28 10.10 -9.65
N SER A 216 -15.89 8.91 -9.57
CA SER A 216 -15.44 7.84 -8.70
C SER A 216 -15.38 6.51 -9.43
N VAL A 217 -14.43 5.65 -9.04
CA VAL A 217 -14.31 4.31 -9.61
C VAL A 217 -14.53 3.29 -8.51
N ARG A 218 -15.46 2.38 -8.72
CA ARG A 218 -15.63 1.18 -7.89
C ARG A 218 -14.87 0.03 -8.51
N LEU A 219 -13.94 -0.51 -7.75
CA LEU A 219 -13.24 -1.74 -8.10
C LEU A 219 -13.90 -2.90 -7.37
N ILE A 220 -14.01 -4.02 -8.04
CA ILE A 220 -14.58 -5.23 -7.49
C ILE A 220 -13.54 -6.34 -7.65
N ASP A 221 -13.23 -7.03 -6.56
CA ASP A 221 -12.34 -8.19 -6.61
C ASP A 221 -13.07 -9.45 -7.12
N SER A 222 -12.31 -10.50 -7.32
CA SER A 222 -12.84 -11.81 -7.75
C SER A 222 -13.80 -12.46 -6.73
N SER A 223 -13.88 -11.90 -5.51
CA SER A 223 -14.85 -12.30 -4.48
C SER A 223 -16.08 -11.39 -4.44
N GLY A 224 -16.21 -10.42 -5.36
CA GLY A 224 -17.30 -9.45 -5.42
C GLY A 224 -17.20 -8.33 -4.37
N ARG A 225 -16.10 -8.27 -3.64
CA ARG A 225 -15.84 -7.22 -2.66
C ARG A 225 -15.52 -5.93 -3.38
N VAL A 226 -16.21 -4.85 -3.02
CA VAL A 226 -15.83 -3.51 -3.46
C VAL A 226 -14.53 -3.16 -2.75
N LEU A 227 -13.46 -3.08 -3.51
CA LEU A 227 -12.17 -2.60 -3.08
C LEU A 227 -12.22 -1.07 -2.99
N SER A 228 -11.17 -0.38 -3.17
CA SER A 228 -11.15 1.07 -3.09
C SER A 228 -12.14 1.74 -4.07
N SER A 229 -12.74 2.84 -3.63
CA SER A 229 -13.54 3.74 -4.50
C SER A 229 -12.88 5.12 -4.52
N PRO A 230 -11.74 5.28 -5.21
CA PRO A 230 -11.11 6.58 -5.31
C PRO A 230 -12.07 7.54 -5.99
N THR A 231 -12.12 8.76 -5.47
CA THR A 231 -12.97 9.84 -5.99
C THR A 231 -12.11 11.04 -6.26
N VAL A 232 -12.28 11.63 -7.44
CA VAL A 232 -11.70 12.91 -7.80
C VAL A 232 -12.81 13.96 -7.93
N SER A 233 -12.59 15.13 -7.34
CA SER A 233 -13.49 16.28 -7.49
C SER A 233 -12.75 17.39 -8.23
N PHE A 234 -13.45 18.03 -9.15
CA PHE A 234 -12.93 19.14 -9.96
C PHE A 234 -14.06 20.15 -10.24
N THR A 235 -13.72 21.31 -10.75
CA THR A 235 -14.68 22.36 -11.05
C THR A 235 -14.70 22.63 -12.55
N VAL A 236 -15.89 22.67 -13.16
CA VAL A 236 -16.08 23.10 -14.55
C VAL A 236 -16.46 24.57 -14.56
N ARG A 237 -15.78 25.36 -15.38
CA ARG A 237 -16.09 26.77 -15.62
C ARG A 237 -16.70 26.95 -17.00
N SER A 238 -17.68 27.84 -17.08
CA SER A 238 -18.20 28.37 -18.38
C SER A 238 -17.09 29.12 -19.10
N GLY A 239 -16.98 28.95 -20.41
CA GLY A 239 -15.95 29.59 -21.25
C GLY A 239 -16.04 31.13 -21.37
N VAL A 240 -16.92 31.80 -20.62
CA VAL A 240 -17.02 33.27 -20.50
C VAL A 240 -17.26 33.59 -19.04
N ALA A 241 -16.30 34.28 -18.44
CA ALA A 241 -16.32 34.68 -17.03
C ALA A 241 -17.55 35.60 -16.75
N THR A 242 -18.57 35.03 -16.16
CA THR A 242 -19.53 35.79 -15.39
C THR A 242 -19.53 35.23 -13.95
N LEU A 243 -18.86 35.93 -13.08
CA LEU A 243 -18.92 35.71 -11.64
C LEU A 243 -20.33 36.06 -11.15
N THR A 244 -21.25 35.12 -11.19
CA THR A 244 -22.42 35.18 -10.35
C THR A 244 -22.08 34.49 -9.06
N ALA A 245 -21.85 35.28 -8.02
CA ALA A 245 -21.77 34.81 -6.66
C ALA A 245 -23.06 34.04 -6.35
N GLU A 246 -22.99 32.75 -6.18
CA GLU A 246 -24.11 31.98 -5.61
C GLU A 246 -24.38 32.56 -4.24
N THR A 247 -25.59 33.06 -4.04
CA THR A 247 -26.05 33.47 -2.73
C THR A 247 -26.05 32.24 -1.82
N PRO A 248 -25.32 32.22 -0.72
CA PRO A 248 -25.27 31.05 0.16
C PRO A 248 -26.70 30.74 0.66
N THR A 249 -27.19 29.55 0.29
CA THR A 249 -28.47 29.09 0.77
C THR A 249 -28.38 28.82 2.27
N THR A 250 -29.23 29.44 3.06
CA THR A 250 -29.29 29.27 4.53
C THR A 250 -29.92 27.93 4.95
N GLU A 251 -30.41 27.15 3.96
CA GLU A 251 -30.99 25.83 4.23
C GLU A 251 -29.90 24.81 4.55
N PHE A 252 -30.15 24.02 5.58
CA PHE A 252 -29.28 22.91 5.94
C PHE A 252 -29.49 21.74 4.97
N ARG A 253 -28.47 21.42 4.21
CA ARG A 253 -28.44 20.26 3.32
C ARG A 253 -27.63 19.15 3.99
N TYR A 254 -28.15 17.96 4.00
CA TYR A 254 -27.45 16.79 4.54
C TYR A 254 -27.57 15.61 3.60
N GLY A 255 -26.64 14.70 3.70
CA GLY A 255 -26.63 13.45 3.00
C GLY A 255 -25.64 12.51 3.65
N GLY A 256 -25.75 11.25 3.34
CA GLY A 256 -24.85 10.28 3.91
C GLY A 256 -25.08 8.87 3.40
N SER A 257 -24.29 7.95 3.93
CA SER A 257 -24.44 6.52 3.65
C SER A 257 -24.20 5.71 4.91
N LEU A 258 -25.03 4.70 5.11
CA LEU A 258 -24.86 3.65 6.11
C LEU A 258 -24.59 2.34 5.37
N LEU A 259 -23.50 1.68 5.73
CA LEU A 259 -23.14 0.36 5.25
C LEU A 259 -23.03 -0.59 6.44
N LEU A 260 -23.80 -1.66 6.43
CA LEU A 260 -23.68 -2.77 7.37
C LEU A 260 -23.29 -4.00 6.58
N GLU A 261 -22.26 -4.69 7.01
CA GLU A 261 -21.78 -5.91 6.37
C GLU A 261 -21.54 -6.98 7.43
N SER A 262 -22.04 -8.17 7.19
CA SER A 262 -21.70 -9.37 7.94
C SER A 262 -21.13 -10.39 6.98
N ARG A 263 -19.92 -10.88 7.27
CA ARG A 263 -19.22 -11.88 6.47
C ARG A 263 -18.92 -13.11 7.33
N TYR A 264 -19.36 -14.22 6.86
CA TYR A 264 -19.01 -15.54 7.39
C TYR A 264 -17.94 -16.15 6.48
N GLU A 265 -16.90 -16.66 7.08
CA GLU A 265 -15.78 -17.31 6.43
C GLU A 265 -15.53 -18.66 7.09
N ASP A 266 -15.47 -19.71 6.30
CA ASP A 266 -15.14 -21.05 6.72
C ASP A 266 -14.03 -21.57 5.81
N THR A 267 -12.85 -21.76 6.38
CA THR A 267 -11.66 -22.25 5.69
C THR A 267 -11.52 -23.77 5.77
N GLY A 268 -12.47 -24.45 6.39
CA GLY A 268 -12.42 -25.89 6.66
C GLY A 268 -11.63 -26.25 7.92
N GLU A 269 -10.82 -25.35 8.45
CA GLU A 269 -10.10 -25.49 9.73
C GLU A 269 -10.68 -24.57 10.80
N GLU A 270 -11.03 -23.36 10.42
CA GLU A 270 -11.62 -22.36 11.31
C GLU A 270 -12.79 -21.68 10.62
N SER A 271 -13.80 -21.32 11.41
CA SER A 271 -14.91 -20.49 10.93
C SER A 271 -15.01 -19.21 11.73
N GLU A 272 -15.20 -18.08 11.05
CA GLU A 272 -15.28 -16.77 11.67
C GLU A 272 -16.42 -15.93 11.08
N LEU A 273 -17.16 -15.23 11.96
CA LEU A 273 -18.13 -14.23 11.57
C LEU A 273 -17.60 -12.84 11.89
N ARG A 274 -17.42 -12.03 10.87
CA ARG A 274 -17.01 -10.65 10.98
C ARG A 274 -18.15 -9.72 10.63
N THR A 275 -18.36 -8.71 11.44
CA THR A 275 -19.40 -7.70 11.21
C THR A 275 -18.77 -6.33 11.20
N ARG A 276 -19.13 -5.52 10.21
CA ARG A 276 -18.66 -4.14 10.04
C ARG A 276 -19.85 -3.21 9.87
N ALA A 277 -19.71 -2.01 10.43
CA ALA A 277 -20.66 -0.93 10.26
C ALA A 277 -19.91 0.35 9.88
N SER A 278 -20.30 1.00 8.81
CA SER A 278 -19.73 2.25 8.35
C SER A 278 -20.83 3.27 8.13
N LEU A 279 -20.68 4.45 8.75
CA LEU A 279 -21.59 5.58 8.60
C LEU A 279 -20.79 6.79 8.14
N SER A 280 -21.15 7.35 7.00
CA SER A 280 -20.59 8.60 6.50
C SER A 280 -21.69 9.65 6.41
N LEU A 281 -21.50 10.79 7.05
CA LEU A 281 -22.43 11.89 7.08
C LEU A 281 -21.76 13.15 6.53
N ARG A 282 -22.50 13.90 5.73
CA ARG A 282 -22.10 15.22 5.25
C ARG A 282 -23.26 16.19 5.45
N GLY A 283 -22.95 17.39 5.87
CA GLY A 283 -23.93 18.46 6.01
C GLY A 283 -23.34 19.79 5.61
N SER A 284 -24.15 20.69 5.10
CA SER A 284 -23.73 22.05 4.79
C SER A 284 -24.84 23.04 5.06
N THR A 285 -24.47 24.21 5.56
CA THR A 285 -25.37 25.37 5.70
C THR A 285 -24.54 26.65 5.55
N GLY A 286 -24.90 27.46 4.57
CA GLY A 286 -24.06 28.58 4.16
C GLY A 286 -22.65 28.13 3.81
N GLU A 287 -21.66 28.70 4.46
CA GLU A 287 -20.23 28.34 4.25
C GLU A 287 -19.76 27.18 5.15
N LEU A 288 -20.56 26.81 6.14
CA LEU A 288 -20.18 25.72 7.06
C LEU A 288 -20.45 24.37 6.41
N LYS A 289 -19.40 23.54 6.36
CA LYS A 289 -19.48 22.14 5.94
C LYS A 289 -19.17 21.26 7.14
N LEU A 290 -19.98 20.22 7.33
CA LEU A 290 -19.82 19.22 8.38
C LEU A 290 -19.61 17.86 7.75
N ARG A 291 -18.74 17.06 8.32
CA ARG A 291 -18.53 15.67 7.92
C ARG A 291 -18.31 14.79 9.14
N SER A 292 -18.83 13.58 9.08
CA SER A 292 -18.60 12.59 10.13
C SER A 292 -18.42 11.22 9.48
N ASN A 293 -17.42 10.48 9.92
CA ASN A 293 -17.19 9.11 9.52
C ASN A 293 -17.07 8.25 10.76
N LEU A 294 -17.83 7.16 10.77
CA LEU A 294 -17.81 6.15 11.82
C LEU A 294 -17.56 4.80 11.17
N PHE A 295 -16.58 4.07 11.65
CA PHE A 295 -16.31 2.70 11.26
C PHE A 295 -16.19 1.85 12.53
N LEU A 296 -16.98 0.78 12.59
CA LEU A 296 -17.01 -0.17 13.69
C LEU A 296 -16.81 -1.58 13.15
N THR A 297 -16.05 -2.39 13.85
CA THR A 297 -15.86 -3.79 13.50
C THR A 297 -15.90 -4.70 14.72
N SER A 298 -16.41 -5.91 14.54
CA SER A 298 -16.37 -6.96 15.58
C SER A 298 -14.96 -7.46 15.89
N GLU A 299 -13.99 -7.08 15.06
CA GLU A 299 -12.58 -7.45 15.22
C GLU A 299 -11.83 -6.53 16.19
N GLU A 300 -12.48 -5.46 16.71
CA GLU A 300 -11.87 -4.57 17.71
C GLU A 300 -11.54 -5.33 18.99
N LYS A 301 -10.28 -5.28 19.41
CA LYS A 301 -9.79 -5.91 20.64
C LYS A 301 -8.91 -4.94 21.41
N SER A 302 -9.04 -4.89 22.73
CA SER A 302 -8.19 -4.05 23.59
C SER A 302 -6.70 -4.46 23.58
N SER A 303 -6.43 -5.72 23.25
CA SER A 303 -5.08 -6.29 23.15
C SER A 303 -4.36 -6.00 21.84
N ARG A 304 -4.93 -5.19 20.94
CA ARG A 304 -4.40 -4.83 19.63
C ARG A 304 -4.54 -3.34 19.37
N GLN A 305 -3.89 -2.85 18.32
CA GLN A 305 -4.10 -1.48 17.85
C GLN A 305 -5.55 -1.27 17.40
N PRO A 306 -6.12 -0.05 17.61
CA PRO A 306 -7.53 0.22 17.34
C PRO A 306 -7.89 0.00 15.87
N GLN A 307 -8.97 -0.75 15.63
CA GLN A 307 -9.54 -0.93 14.29
C GLN A 307 -10.78 -0.03 14.09
N ASN A 308 -11.55 0.22 15.15
CA ASN A 308 -12.64 1.18 15.08
C ASN A 308 -12.13 2.59 14.81
N ARG A 309 -12.87 3.35 14.00
CA ARG A 309 -12.52 4.71 13.60
C ARG A 309 -13.69 5.66 13.81
N TYR A 310 -13.39 6.84 14.31
CA TYR A 310 -14.37 7.89 14.61
C TYR A 310 -13.80 9.21 14.13
N PHE A 311 -14.53 9.91 13.30
CA PHE A 311 -14.13 11.23 12.83
C PHE A 311 -15.32 12.18 12.79
N LEU A 312 -15.14 13.39 13.29
CA LEU A 312 -16.03 14.51 13.15
C LEU A 312 -15.25 15.73 12.70
N GLY A 313 -15.67 16.36 11.61
CA GLY A 313 -15.03 17.55 11.05
C GLY A 313 -16.00 18.67 10.76
N ALA A 314 -15.53 19.89 10.95
CA ALA A 314 -16.21 21.13 10.59
C ALA A 314 -15.27 21.99 9.77
N GLU A 315 -15.78 22.56 8.68
CA GLU A 315 -15.00 23.37 7.75
C GLU A 315 -15.73 24.66 7.41
N LEU A 316 -15.02 25.76 7.57
CA LEU A 316 -15.35 27.10 7.10
C LEU A 316 -14.22 27.55 6.15
N PRO A 317 -14.40 28.57 5.30
CA PRO A 317 -13.36 29.00 4.34
C PRO A 317 -12.00 29.32 4.97
N TRP A 318 -12.01 29.76 6.23
CA TRP A 318 -10.82 30.21 6.95
C TRP A 318 -10.33 29.27 8.07
N ILE A 319 -11.13 28.24 8.42
CA ILE A 319 -10.75 27.26 9.45
C ILE A 319 -11.35 25.89 9.14
N ARG A 320 -10.57 24.86 9.35
CA ARG A 320 -10.98 23.46 9.35
C ARG A 320 -10.60 22.86 10.68
N VAL A 321 -11.51 22.12 11.29
CA VAL A 321 -11.26 21.40 12.55
C VAL A 321 -11.78 19.98 12.40
N GLY A 322 -10.98 19.02 12.81
CA GLY A 322 -11.35 17.61 12.88
C GLY A 322 -11.01 17.03 14.23
N VAL A 323 -11.88 16.14 14.73
CA VAL A 323 -11.69 15.40 15.97
C VAL A 323 -11.91 13.92 15.72
N GLY A 324 -11.03 13.09 16.27
CA GLY A 324 -11.08 11.64 16.13
C GLY A 324 -9.94 11.11 15.25
N ASP A 325 -10.20 10.07 14.48
CA ASP A 325 -9.21 9.44 13.62
C ASP A 325 -9.06 10.23 12.31
N ALA A 326 -7.96 10.92 12.17
CA ALA A 326 -7.66 11.73 11.00
C ALA A 326 -6.31 11.33 10.40
N TYR A 327 -6.12 11.67 9.12
CA TYR A 327 -4.85 11.60 8.42
C TYR A 327 -4.45 13.04 8.06
N PRO A 328 -3.76 13.75 8.97
CA PRO A 328 -3.38 15.13 8.72
C PRO A 328 -2.44 15.27 7.53
N GLU A 329 -2.67 16.28 6.69
CA GLU A 329 -1.85 16.58 5.53
C GLU A 329 -0.72 17.53 5.91
N PHE A 330 0.48 17.01 6.03
CA PHE A 330 1.73 17.72 6.22
C PHE A 330 2.72 17.36 5.12
N PRO A 331 3.92 17.95 5.07
CA PRO A 331 4.94 17.54 4.12
C PRO A 331 5.25 16.05 4.21
N ASP A 332 5.33 15.39 3.04
CA ASP A 332 5.43 13.93 2.92
C ASP A 332 6.60 13.29 3.68
N LEU A 333 7.67 14.02 3.91
CA LEU A 333 8.81 13.52 4.69
C LEU A 333 8.52 13.50 6.20
N ILE A 334 7.57 14.30 6.68
CA ILE A 334 7.36 14.54 8.12
C ILE A 334 6.14 13.79 8.65
N LEU A 335 4.94 14.07 8.10
CA LEU A 335 3.70 13.43 8.53
C LEU A 335 2.82 13.15 7.31
N SER A 336 2.81 11.91 6.87
CA SER A 336 2.01 11.47 5.73
C SER A 336 1.57 10.02 5.91
N GLY A 337 0.31 9.74 5.60
CA GLY A 337 -0.25 8.39 5.70
C GLY A 337 -0.33 7.83 7.12
N LYS A 338 -0.12 8.65 8.15
CA LYS A 338 -0.20 8.23 9.55
C LYS A 338 -1.51 8.68 10.17
N ARG A 339 -2.23 7.73 10.73
CA ARG A 339 -3.45 8.02 11.49
C ARG A 339 -3.10 8.66 12.82
N VAL A 340 -3.73 9.80 13.09
CA VAL A 340 -3.66 10.50 14.38
C VAL A 340 -5.06 10.51 14.98
N ARG A 341 -5.22 9.89 16.13
CA ARG A 341 -6.47 9.91 16.89
C ARG A 341 -6.43 11.05 17.91
N GLY A 342 -7.08 12.14 17.58
CA GLY A 342 -7.02 13.34 18.42
C GLY A 342 -7.71 14.51 17.76
N VAL A 343 -7.00 15.62 17.64
CA VAL A 343 -7.49 16.87 17.04
C VAL A 343 -6.56 17.28 15.91
N ASN A 344 -7.14 17.67 14.80
CA ASN A 344 -6.44 18.36 13.72
C ASN A 344 -7.16 19.65 13.37
N ALA A 345 -6.42 20.70 13.10
CA ALA A 345 -6.96 21.99 12.73
C ALA A 345 -6.09 22.67 11.69
N SER A 346 -6.72 23.39 10.77
CA SER A 346 -6.06 24.25 9.79
C SER A 346 -6.68 25.65 9.85
N LEU A 347 -5.87 26.65 10.08
CA LEU A 347 -6.25 28.05 10.00
C LEU A 347 -5.76 28.63 8.68
N LEU A 348 -6.65 29.10 7.84
CA LEU A 348 -6.40 29.52 6.46
C LEU A 348 -6.69 31.02 6.31
N LEU A 349 -5.67 31.87 6.54
CA LEU A 349 -5.80 33.32 6.49
C LEU A 349 -5.24 33.88 5.16
N GLY A 350 -5.01 33.03 4.16
CA GLY A 350 -4.47 33.47 2.88
C GLY A 350 -2.96 33.65 2.89
N ALA A 351 -2.50 34.83 3.35
CA ALA A 351 -1.07 35.11 3.40
C ALA A 351 -0.31 34.34 4.50
N PHE A 352 -0.99 33.93 5.55
CA PHE A 352 -0.46 33.16 6.67
C PHE A 352 -1.44 32.06 7.03
N ASN A 353 -0.94 30.81 7.11
CA ASN A 353 -1.76 29.66 7.46
C ASN A 353 -1.05 28.86 8.55
N VAL A 354 -1.81 28.08 9.32
CA VAL A 354 -1.26 27.22 10.36
C VAL A 354 -2.01 25.89 10.35
N ASP A 355 -1.29 24.80 10.18
CA ASP A 355 -1.81 23.45 10.36
C ASP A 355 -1.32 22.89 11.69
N VAL A 356 -2.20 22.24 12.44
CA VAL A 356 -1.91 21.62 13.74
C VAL A 356 -2.51 20.22 13.79
N ALA A 357 -1.75 19.26 14.29
CA ALA A 357 -2.24 17.92 14.61
C ALA A 357 -1.72 17.48 15.98
N TYR A 358 -2.61 16.94 16.80
CA TYR A 358 -2.28 16.42 18.13
C TYR A 358 -3.11 15.18 18.42
N GLY A 359 -2.47 14.11 18.86
CA GLY A 359 -3.19 12.89 19.25
C GLY A 359 -2.33 11.67 19.39
N SER A 360 -2.97 10.57 19.71
CA SER A 360 -2.34 9.26 19.80
C SER A 360 -2.19 8.64 18.42
N VAL A 361 -1.00 8.11 18.10
CA VAL A 361 -0.69 7.36 16.87
C VAL A 361 -0.52 5.88 17.13
N THR A 362 -0.38 5.50 18.40
CA THR A 362 -0.27 4.11 18.85
C THR A 362 -0.96 4.00 20.20
N ARG A 363 -1.90 3.07 20.34
CA ARG A 363 -2.56 2.78 21.62
C ARG A 363 -1.65 1.95 22.52
N SER A 364 -1.71 2.17 23.82
CA SER A 364 -1.10 1.30 24.80
C SER A 364 -1.71 -0.11 24.75
N VAL A 365 -0.85 -1.10 24.65
CA VAL A 365 -1.21 -2.51 24.76
C VAL A 365 -0.25 -3.14 25.77
N GLU A 366 -0.75 -3.58 26.90
CA GLU A 366 0.07 -4.17 27.95
C GLU A 366 0.70 -5.49 27.49
N GLY A 367 1.90 -5.78 27.95
CA GLY A 367 2.56 -7.05 27.71
C GLY A 367 1.81 -8.21 28.36
N THR A 368 1.76 -9.34 27.67
CA THR A 368 1.05 -10.54 28.15
C THR A 368 1.96 -11.48 28.90
N GLU A 369 1.50 -11.94 30.06
CA GLU A 369 2.22 -12.94 30.85
C GLU A 369 2.22 -14.29 30.13
N ARG A 370 3.39 -14.87 29.91
CA ARG A 370 3.59 -16.18 29.27
C ARG A 370 3.75 -17.31 30.25
N SER A 371 4.56 -17.09 31.29
CA SER A 371 4.86 -18.10 32.32
C SER A 371 5.26 -17.45 33.62
N ARG A 372 5.15 -18.20 34.71
CA ARG A 372 5.65 -17.86 36.04
C ARG A 372 6.66 -18.87 36.47
N PHE A 373 7.66 -18.41 37.18
CA PHE A 373 8.74 -19.25 37.74
C PHE A 373 9.28 -18.66 39.04
N PRO A 374 9.94 -19.48 39.90
CA PRO A 374 10.57 -18.98 41.09
C PRO A 374 11.69 -17.97 40.77
N VAL A 375 11.88 -16.97 41.64
CA VAL A 375 12.92 -15.95 41.48
C VAL A 375 14.31 -16.53 41.29
N ASP A 376 14.62 -17.68 41.95
CA ASP A 376 15.91 -18.37 41.85
C ASP A 376 16.19 -18.89 40.43
N SER A 377 15.16 -19.02 39.58
CA SER A 377 15.28 -19.45 38.19
C SER A 377 15.40 -18.28 37.20
N LEU A 378 15.37 -17.03 37.66
CA LEU A 378 15.37 -15.84 36.84
C LEU A 378 16.56 -15.82 35.88
N PHE A 379 17.75 -16.06 36.37
CA PHE A 379 18.96 -16.03 35.56
C PHE A 379 18.93 -17.09 34.43
N SER A 380 18.49 -18.30 34.77
CA SER A 380 18.36 -19.38 33.77
C SER A 380 17.29 -19.14 32.73
N GLU A 381 16.17 -18.51 33.12
CA GLU A 381 15.11 -18.13 32.17
C GLU A 381 15.55 -16.96 31.27
N GLN A 382 16.27 -15.97 31.81
CA GLN A 382 16.83 -14.87 30.99
C GLN A 382 17.88 -15.37 29.99
N LEU A 383 18.70 -16.37 30.35
CA LEU A 383 19.61 -17.01 29.40
C LEU A 383 18.88 -17.81 28.32
N ARG A 384 17.73 -18.42 28.66
CA ARG A 384 16.95 -19.23 27.73
C ARG A 384 16.17 -18.36 26.73
N ASP A 385 15.71 -17.20 27.16
CA ASP A 385 14.97 -16.26 26.33
C ASP A 385 15.31 -14.81 26.69
N PRO A 386 16.47 -14.32 26.21
CA PRO A 386 16.93 -12.96 26.49
C PRO A 386 16.07 -11.88 25.83
N GLY A 387 15.20 -12.26 24.88
CA GLY A 387 14.30 -11.35 24.18
C GLY A 387 12.97 -11.07 24.90
N ALA A 388 12.67 -11.77 26.01
CA ALA A 388 11.44 -11.56 26.77
C ALA A 388 11.61 -10.51 27.88
N ALA A 389 10.49 -9.90 28.26
CA ALA A 389 10.42 -9.07 29.45
C ALA A 389 10.27 -9.93 30.72
N TYR A 390 10.93 -9.53 31.77
CA TYR A 390 10.87 -10.22 33.07
C TYR A 390 10.50 -9.23 34.16
N GLY A 391 9.62 -9.63 35.08
CA GLY A 391 9.21 -8.78 36.18
C GLY A 391 8.62 -9.59 37.35
N PRO A 392 8.61 -9.00 38.55
CA PRO A 392 8.03 -9.65 39.72
C PRO A 392 6.51 -9.79 39.55
N VAL A 393 5.96 -10.93 39.98
CA VAL A 393 4.52 -11.17 39.97
C VAL A 393 3.88 -10.31 41.06
N PRO A 394 2.89 -9.48 40.76
CA PRO A 394 2.20 -8.65 41.74
C PRO A 394 1.64 -9.48 42.88
N GLY A 395 1.98 -9.08 44.14
CA GLY A 395 1.51 -9.75 45.34
C GLY A 395 2.30 -11.03 45.75
N ASN A 396 3.29 -11.45 44.97
CA ASN A 396 4.13 -12.58 45.33
C ASN A 396 5.62 -12.37 44.96
N PRO A 397 6.46 -11.82 45.84
CA PRO A 397 7.84 -11.48 45.50
C PRO A 397 8.72 -12.72 45.24
N ALA A 398 8.28 -13.93 45.60
CA ALA A 398 9.02 -15.17 45.35
C ALA A 398 8.86 -15.68 43.90
N LEU A 399 7.90 -15.10 43.13
CA LEU A 399 7.65 -15.48 41.76
C LEU A 399 7.98 -14.33 40.80
N TRP A 400 8.56 -14.70 39.67
CA TRP A 400 8.77 -13.84 38.52
C TRP A 400 7.92 -14.30 37.32
N GLY A 401 7.46 -13.34 36.55
CA GLY A 401 6.76 -13.59 35.32
C GLY A 401 7.67 -13.33 34.12
N LYS A 402 7.47 -14.11 33.08
CA LYS A 402 7.95 -13.87 31.71
C LYS A 402 6.83 -13.28 30.90
N TYR A 403 7.06 -12.14 30.28
CA TYR A 403 6.05 -11.38 29.57
C TYR A 403 6.43 -11.22 28.10
N ALA A 404 5.43 -11.31 27.21
CA ALA A 404 5.54 -10.73 25.87
C ALA A 404 5.51 -9.21 26.00
N TYR A 405 6.37 -8.54 25.27
CA TYR A 405 6.37 -7.07 25.28
C TYR A 405 5.06 -6.51 24.71
N GLY A 406 4.56 -5.50 25.37
CA GLY A 406 3.46 -4.69 24.89
C GLY A 406 3.94 -3.51 24.05
N THR A 407 3.01 -2.62 23.73
CA THR A 407 3.25 -1.41 22.95
C THR A 407 2.92 -0.20 23.81
N TYR A 408 3.86 0.74 23.95
CA TYR A 408 3.61 2.02 24.62
C TYR A 408 2.58 2.88 23.87
N GLU A 409 1.81 3.67 24.61
CA GLU A 409 1.04 4.74 23.98
C GLU A 409 2.02 5.76 23.41
N ARG A 410 1.83 6.08 22.12
CA ARG A 410 2.61 7.12 21.47
C ARG A 410 1.74 8.30 21.11
N THR A 411 2.05 9.45 21.65
CA THR A 411 1.43 10.71 21.28
C THR A 411 2.29 11.45 20.26
N LEU A 412 1.64 12.22 19.40
CA LEU A 412 2.26 13.04 18.39
C LEU A 412 1.66 14.44 18.44
N PHE A 413 2.52 15.44 18.34
CA PHE A 413 2.17 16.83 18.10
C PHE A 413 2.90 17.32 16.86
N ALA A 414 2.17 17.94 15.94
CA ALA A 414 2.74 18.58 14.77
C ALA A 414 2.14 19.96 14.56
N VAL A 415 2.96 20.93 14.17
CA VAL A 415 2.53 22.28 13.80
C VAL A 415 3.27 22.73 12.56
N ARG A 416 2.55 23.33 11.63
CA ARG A 416 3.11 23.87 10.38
C ARG A 416 2.57 25.28 10.12
N PRO A 417 3.22 26.34 10.59
CA PRO A 417 3.01 27.67 10.06
C PRO A 417 3.50 27.76 8.62
N SER A 418 2.74 28.44 7.76
CA SER A 418 3.12 28.64 6.37
C SER A 418 2.72 30.02 5.88
N PHE A 419 3.52 30.54 4.94
CA PHE A 419 3.38 31.87 4.35
C PHE A 419 3.08 31.74 2.87
N GLY A 420 2.04 32.41 2.42
CA GLY A 420 1.52 32.37 1.06
C GLY A 420 0.25 31.52 0.96
N SER A 421 -0.57 31.82 -0.04
CA SER A 421 -1.87 31.14 -0.26
C SER A 421 -1.72 29.75 -0.91
N GLY A 422 -0.52 29.39 -1.37
CA GLY A 422 -0.32 28.21 -2.20
C GLY A 422 -0.82 28.36 -3.64
N GLU A 423 -1.46 29.45 -4.01
CA GLU A 423 -1.88 29.68 -5.40
C GLU A 423 -0.69 29.98 -6.32
N GLN A 424 0.20 30.85 -5.88
CA GLN A 424 1.44 31.19 -6.58
C GLN A 424 2.67 30.66 -5.84
N ALA A 425 2.75 30.92 -4.55
CA ALA A 425 3.85 30.45 -3.72
C ALA A 425 3.39 30.20 -2.28
N GLN A 426 4.02 29.23 -1.64
CA GLN A 426 3.88 28.95 -0.21
C GLN A 426 5.22 28.46 0.34
N LEU A 427 5.58 28.94 1.52
CA LEU A 427 6.72 28.48 2.30
C LEU A 427 6.20 28.03 3.66
N GLY A 428 6.45 26.78 4.02
CA GLY A 428 6.06 26.18 5.28
C GLY A 428 7.24 25.79 6.15
N PHE A 429 7.04 25.82 7.47
CA PHE A 429 7.96 25.28 8.46
C PHE A 429 7.20 24.31 9.33
N THR A 430 7.71 23.11 9.50
CA THR A 430 7.05 22.06 10.26
C THR A 430 7.89 21.65 11.45
N TRP A 431 7.26 21.57 12.61
CA TRP A 431 7.80 20.91 13.78
C TRP A 431 6.87 19.76 14.16
N LEU A 432 7.46 18.58 14.32
CA LEU A 432 6.79 17.37 14.80
C LEU A 432 7.56 16.85 16.00
N SER A 433 6.82 16.49 17.04
CA SER A 433 7.32 15.79 18.22
C SER A 433 6.44 14.59 18.51
N GLY A 434 7.04 13.44 18.71
CA GLY A 434 6.34 12.21 19.07
C GLY A 434 7.09 11.49 20.19
N LYS A 435 6.35 11.01 21.20
CA LYS A 435 6.92 10.41 22.40
C LYS A 435 6.08 9.28 22.92
N ASP A 436 6.76 8.22 23.37
CA ASP A 436 6.16 7.11 24.09
C ASP A 436 5.94 7.48 25.56
N ASP A 437 4.73 7.18 26.07
CA ASP A 437 4.42 7.34 27.50
C ASP A 437 4.93 6.13 28.30
N LEU A 438 5.98 6.35 29.08
CA LEU A 438 6.60 5.33 29.94
C LEU A 438 5.62 4.73 30.95
N GLY A 439 4.59 5.50 31.38
CA GLY A 439 3.59 5.07 32.36
C GLY A 439 2.44 4.27 31.75
N SER A 440 2.35 4.20 30.42
CA SER A 440 1.20 3.60 29.72
C SER A 440 1.12 2.09 29.80
N ILE A 441 2.27 1.40 29.95
CA ILE A 441 2.40 -0.05 30.15
C ILE A 441 3.58 -0.39 31.06
N ARG A 442 3.59 -1.60 31.61
CA ARG A 442 4.67 -2.08 32.47
C ARG A 442 5.72 -2.88 31.73
N PHE A 443 5.29 -3.67 30.75
CA PHE A 443 6.15 -4.60 30.01
C PHE A 443 6.17 -4.24 28.53
N GLY A 444 6.93 -3.20 28.20
CA GLY A 444 7.14 -2.74 26.81
C GLY A 444 8.58 -3.00 26.36
N ILE A 445 8.79 -2.91 25.03
CA ILE A 445 10.15 -2.79 24.49
C ILE A 445 10.69 -1.41 24.89
N ARG A 446 11.71 -0.94 24.28
CA ARG A 446 12.30 0.38 24.54
C ARG A 446 11.35 1.51 24.16
N PRO A 447 10.95 2.36 25.09
CA PRO A 447 10.16 3.55 24.77
C PRO A 447 11.00 4.55 23.99
N GLN A 448 10.43 5.18 22.99
CA GLN A 448 11.13 6.00 21.99
C GLN A 448 10.63 7.42 21.98
N GLU A 449 11.45 8.31 21.48
CA GLU A 449 11.10 9.72 21.24
C GLU A 449 11.70 10.19 19.93
N ASN A 450 10.95 11.04 19.21
CA ASN A 450 11.36 11.56 17.91
C ASN A 450 10.91 13.01 17.75
N VAL A 451 11.82 13.85 17.28
CA VAL A 451 11.55 15.23 16.89
C VAL A 451 12.00 15.43 15.45
N VAL A 452 11.13 16.03 14.65
CA VAL A 452 11.43 16.34 13.24
C VAL A 452 11.17 17.82 13.00
N LEU A 453 12.15 18.46 12.39
CA LEU A 453 12.07 19.84 11.90
C LEU A 453 12.16 19.82 10.39
N GLY A 454 11.30 20.57 9.71
CA GLY A 454 11.37 20.64 8.27
C GLY A 454 10.84 21.93 7.69
N THR A 455 11.13 22.10 6.42
CA THR A 455 10.64 23.21 5.62
C THR A 455 10.17 22.68 4.28
N ASP A 456 9.15 23.30 3.74
CA ASP A 456 8.61 23.01 2.42
C ASP A 456 8.33 24.29 1.65
N VAL A 457 8.48 24.22 0.35
CA VAL A 457 8.20 25.32 -0.56
C VAL A 457 7.47 24.79 -1.78
N VAL A 458 6.45 25.52 -2.20
CA VAL A 458 5.76 25.32 -3.48
C VAL A 458 5.71 26.65 -4.20
N ALA A 459 6.08 26.66 -5.48
CA ALA A 459 6.01 27.86 -6.33
C ALA A 459 5.41 27.48 -7.69
N ARG A 460 4.41 28.23 -8.13
CA ARG A 460 3.66 28.01 -9.36
C ARG A 460 3.73 29.22 -10.27
N PHE A 461 4.09 28.97 -11.52
CA PHE A 461 4.29 30.02 -12.54
C PHE A 461 3.46 29.68 -13.78
N ASP A 462 3.28 30.67 -14.65
CA ASP A 462 2.61 30.52 -15.93
C ASP A 462 1.27 29.78 -15.82
N ASN A 463 0.34 30.32 -15.03
CA ASN A 463 -0.97 29.73 -14.76
C ASN A 463 -0.89 28.26 -14.28
N ARG A 464 0.07 27.97 -13.39
CA ARG A 464 0.34 26.62 -12.83
C ARG A 464 0.90 25.62 -13.86
N ARG A 465 1.33 26.07 -15.02
CA ARG A 465 2.01 25.20 -16.00
C ARG A 465 3.40 24.79 -15.54
N ILE A 466 4.01 25.60 -14.71
CA ILE A 466 5.28 25.29 -14.06
C ILE A 466 5.03 25.21 -12.56
N GLU A 467 5.29 24.08 -11.96
CA GLU A 467 5.25 23.89 -10.52
C GLU A 467 6.60 23.39 -10.02
N LEU A 468 7.14 24.12 -9.04
CA LEU A 468 8.32 23.74 -8.26
C LEU A 468 7.86 23.41 -6.85
N ALA A 469 8.17 22.21 -6.36
CA ALA A 469 7.94 21.85 -4.97
C ALA A 469 9.22 21.27 -4.39
N ALA A 470 9.56 21.66 -3.18
CA ALA A 470 10.70 21.13 -2.45
C ALA A 470 10.38 21.01 -0.98
N GLN A 471 10.94 20.00 -0.33
CA GLN A 471 10.87 19.80 1.10
C GLN A 471 12.20 19.27 1.62
N ALA A 472 12.55 19.68 2.83
CA ALA A 472 13.71 19.21 3.54
C ALA A 472 13.34 19.01 5.01
N ALA A 473 13.85 17.97 5.62
CA ALA A 473 13.59 17.65 7.02
C ALA A 473 14.83 17.12 7.70
N PHE A 474 14.94 17.42 8.99
CA PHE A 474 15.95 16.96 9.91
C PHE A 474 15.28 16.23 11.06
N SER A 475 15.81 15.08 11.47
CA SER A 475 15.24 14.22 12.49
C SER A 475 16.21 14.00 13.65
N ALA A 476 15.74 14.18 14.88
CA ALA A 476 16.36 13.67 16.09
C ALA A 476 15.55 12.47 16.59
N PHE A 477 16.22 11.37 16.88
CA PHE A 477 15.58 10.13 17.31
C PHE A 477 16.31 9.51 18.50
N ASN A 478 15.57 9.29 19.58
CA ASN A 478 16.06 8.55 20.74
C ASN A 478 15.39 7.17 20.78
N SER A 479 16.21 6.12 20.70
CA SER A 479 15.75 4.74 20.60
C SER A 479 15.37 4.10 21.94
N ASP A 480 15.72 4.75 23.06
CA ASP A 480 15.33 4.32 24.41
C ASP A 480 15.42 5.49 25.41
N ILE A 481 14.28 5.98 25.84
CA ILE A 481 14.15 7.08 26.80
C ILE A 481 13.93 6.61 28.24
N SER A 482 14.02 5.32 28.52
CA SER A 482 13.75 4.74 29.85
C SER A 482 14.68 5.26 30.93
N SER A 483 15.95 5.57 30.62
CA SER A 483 16.94 6.10 31.55
C SER A 483 16.77 7.61 31.83
N GLY A 484 15.89 8.31 31.09
CA GLY A 484 15.78 9.76 31.17
C GLY A 484 16.99 10.51 30.60
N ASN A 485 17.12 11.79 30.96
CA ASN A 485 18.26 12.63 30.54
C ASN A 485 19.53 12.29 31.33
N PHE A 486 20.67 12.54 30.73
CA PHE A 486 21.95 12.51 31.41
C PHE A 486 21.93 13.39 32.66
N THR A 487 22.42 12.85 33.79
CA THR A 487 22.69 13.64 34.99
C THR A 487 24.05 14.31 34.87
N ASP A 488 24.26 15.42 35.59
CA ASP A 488 25.56 16.10 35.62
C ASP A 488 26.68 15.18 36.07
N ALA A 489 26.39 14.35 37.09
CA ALA A 489 27.35 13.38 37.58
C ALA A 489 27.74 12.32 36.54
N HIS A 490 26.80 11.91 35.70
CA HIS A 490 27.08 10.98 34.62
C HIS A 490 27.99 11.63 33.56
N ILE A 491 27.65 12.87 33.13
CA ILE A 491 28.45 13.61 32.16
C ILE A 491 29.86 13.83 32.66
N ASP A 492 30.02 14.26 33.91
CA ASP A 492 31.34 14.48 34.51
C ASP A 492 32.18 13.19 34.60
N SER A 493 31.52 12.05 34.78
CA SER A 493 32.20 10.75 34.90
C SER A 493 32.61 10.18 33.53
N VAL A 494 31.74 10.29 32.54
CA VAL A 494 31.93 9.62 31.24
C VAL A 494 32.68 10.53 30.25
N TYR A 495 32.46 11.84 30.34
CA TYR A 495 32.98 12.85 29.38
C TYR A 495 33.72 13.97 30.13
N PRO A 496 34.75 13.72 30.92
CA PRO A 496 35.38 14.72 31.81
C PRO A 496 35.98 15.92 31.05
N ASP A 497 36.51 15.66 29.85
CA ASP A 497 37.17 16.70 29.05
C ASP A 497 36.18 17.64 28.38
N ASP A 498 34.99 17.14 28.00
CA ASP A 498 33.94 17.87 27.26
C ASP A 498 32.69 18.13 28.13
N ALA A 499 32.76 17.90 29.43
CA ALA A 499 31.60 17.93 30.33
C ALA A 499 30.81 19.24 30.26
N THR A 500 31.48 20.37 30.20
CA THR A 500 30.83 21.68 30.14
C THR A 500 30.05 21.88 28.85
N ASP A 501 30.62 21.47 27.70
CA ASP A 501 29.97 21.63 26.40
C ASP A 501 28.79 20.68 26.26
N ILE A 502 28.92 19.45 26.74
CA ILE A 502 27.84 18.46 26.72
C ILE A 502 26.68 18.89 27.64
N LYS A 503 26.96 19.45 28.85
CA LYS A 503 25.90 19.99 29.72
C LYS A 503 25.20 21.17 29.08
N ASN A 504 25.93 22.08 28.47
CA ASN A 504 25.33 23.21 27.75
C ASN A 504 24.45 22.73 26.59
N LEU A 505 24.94 21.79 25.79
CA LEU A 505 24.18 21.22 24.67
C LEU A 505 22.93 20.46 25.18
N ARG A 506 23.06 19.64 26.22
CA ARG A 506 21.95 18.96 26.86
C ARG A 506 20.88 19.98 27.30
N ASN A 507 21.27 21.03 28.04
CA ASN A 507 20.31 22.03 28.55
C ASN A 507 19.54 22.77 27.44
N ILE A 508 20.12 22.87 26.24
CA ILE A 508 19.46 23.46 25.06
C ILE A 508 18.49 22.48 24.42
N ILE A 509 18.85 21.20 24.38
CA ILE A 509 18.13 20.15 23.61
C ILE A 509 17.08 19.43 24.46
N GLU A 510 17.33 19.24 25.77
CA GLU A 510 16.44 18.45 26.65
C GLU A 510 14.97 18.93 26.74
N PRO A 511 14.63 20.20 26.50
CA PRO A 511 13.22 20.63 26.41
C PRO A 511 12.48 20.03 25.21
N PHE A 512 13.19 19.55 24.20
CA PHE A 512 12.64 19.05 22.95
C PHE A 512 12.73 17.55 22.81
N ILE A 513 13.79 16.92 23.33
CA ILE A 513 14.01 15.47 23.25
C ILE A 513 14.90 15.01 24.41
N THR A 514 14.65 13.83 24.93
CA THR A 514 15.46 13.17 25.95
C THR A 514 16.89 12.95 25.44
N VAL A 515 17.89 13.39 26.23
CA VAL A 515 19.32 13.33 25.88
C VAL A 515 20.01 12.28 26.75
N ASN A 516 20.30 11.13 26.15
CA ASN A 516 21.03 10.02 26.77
C ASN A 516 21.85 9.25 25.70
N ASP A 517 22.48 8.14 26.06
CA ASP A 517 23.32 7.32 25.18
C ASP A 517 22.56 6.75 23.94
N ASN A 518 21.24 6.71 23.99
CA ASN A 518 20.40 6.17 22.95
C ASN A 518 19.91 7.22 21.95
N LEU A 519 20.23 8.51 22.17
CA LEU A 519 19.98 9.57 21.21
C LEU A 519 20.94 9.41 20.04
N ARG A 520 20.41 9.20 18.85
CA ARG A 520 21.24 9.08 17.64
C ARG A 520 22.02 10.38 17.42
N PRO A 521 23.32 10.26 17.09
CA PRO A 521 24.16 11.43 16.88
C PRO A 521 23.59 12.37 15.81
N LEU A 522 23.49 13.64 16.14
CA LEU A 522 23.07 14.69 15.21
C LEU A 522 24.27 15.04 14.32
N SER A 523 24.45 14.27 13.24
CA SER A 523 25.55 14.50 12.31
C SER A 523 25.10 15.16 11.03
N LEU A 524 25.44 16.42 10.85
CA LEU A 524 25.24 17.12 9.58
C LEU A 524 26.30 16.73 8.53
N LYS A 525 27.47 16.24 8.94
CA LYS A 525 28.55 15.88 8.02
C LYS A 525 28.16 14.75 7.06
N ASN A 526 27.43 13.76 7.55
CA ASN A 526 27.06 12.58 6.76
C ASN A 526 25.61 12.64 6.29
N ALA A 527 24.87 13.71 6.61
CA ALA A 527 23.44 13.89 6.32
C ALA A 527 22.57 12.67 6.69
N ALA A 528 23.01 11.87 7.68
CA ALA A 528 22.37 10.62 8.07
C ALA A 528 20.96 10.83 8.63
N THR A 529 20.74 11.96 9.31
CA THR A 529 19.46 12.33 9.92
C THR A 529 18.65 13.33 9.09
N VAL A 530 19.05 13.53 7.83
CA VAL A 530 18.41 14.49 6.92
C VAL A 530 17.63 13.75 5.84
N ALA A 531 16.50 14.30 5.44
CA ALA A 531 15.78 13.90 4.24
C ALA A 531 15.42 15.12 3.41
N GLY A 532 15.42 14.97 2.09
CA GLY A 532 15.06 16.03 1.16
C GLY A 532 14.40 15.46 -0.09
N GLN A 533 13.49 16.24 -0.67
CA GLN A 533 12.86 15.92 -1.93
C GLN A 533 12.56 17.23 -2.67
N ALA A 534 12.80 17.24 -3.98
CA ALA A 534 12.44 18.36 -4.83
C ALA A 534 11.83 17.86 -6.14
N SER A 535 10.80 18.53 -6.63
CA SER A 535 10.15 18.19 -7.88
C SER A 535 9.90 19.42 -8.75
N LEU A 536 10.02 19.22 -10.06
CA LEU A 536 9.64 20.16 -11.10
C LEU A 536 8.57 19.49 -11.96
N SER A 537 7.42 20.15 -12.09
CA SER A 537 6.36 19.73 -13.01
C SER A 537 6.17 20.78 -14.09
N LEU A 538 6.13 20.35 -15.36
CA LEU A 538 5.96 21.18 -16.53
C LEU A 538 4.78 20.67 -17.34
N THR A 539 3.77 21.52 -17.57
CA THR A 539 2.56 21.16 -18.35
C THR A 539 2.43 22.07 -19.56
N TYR A 540 2.88 21.59 -20.73
CA TYR A 540 2.83 22.29 -22.00
C TYR A 540 2.50 21.35 -23.15
N PHE A 541 1.79 21.83 -24.16
CA PHE A 541 1.53 21.10 -25.42
C PHE A 541 0.88 19.72 -25.18
N ASP A 542 -0.10 19.65 -24.30
CA ASP A 542 -0.74 18.39 -23.90
C ASP A 542 0.24 17.35 -23.31
N ASN A 543 1.34 17.82 -22.78
CA ASN A 543 2.37 17.03 -22.13
C ASN A 543 2.55 17.50 -20.68
N THR A 544 2.73 16.56 -19.76
CA THR A 544 3.10 16.83 -18.37
C THR A 544 4.36 16.05 -18.01
N LEU A 545 5.47 16.77 -17.90
CA LEU A 545 6.75 16.24 -17.46
C LEU A 545 6.94 16.54 -15.98
N LYS A 546 7.19 15.52 -15.16
CA LYS A 546 7.55 15.66 -13.75
C LYS A 546 8.91 15.04 -13.49
N ILE A 547 9.81 15.80 -12.88
CA ILE A 547 11.12 15.34 -12.45
C ILE A 547 11.17 15.48 -10.93
N THR A 548 11.56 14.44 -10.22
CA THR A 548 11.67 14.43 -8.77
C THR A 548 13.04 13.89 -8.36
N GLY A 549 13.78 14.65 -7.57
CA GLY A 549 14.99 14.21 -6.90
C GLY A 549 14.71 13.96 -5.42
N LEU A 550 15.30 12.93 -4.83
CA LEU A 550 15.13 12.61 -3.42
C LEU A 550 16.44 12.15 -2.76
N TYR A 551 16.53 12.42 -1.47
CA TYR A 551 17.57 11.93 -0.58
C TYR A 551 16.97 11.64 0.80
N ARG A 552 17.31 10.49 1.39
CA ARG A 552 16.91 10.11 2.74
C ARG A 552 18.07 9.41 3.43
N GLY A 553 18.57 10.01 4.49
CA GLY A 553 19.67 9.47 5.29
C GLY A 553 19.27 8.16 5.99
N ASN A 554 20.24 7.37 6.39
CA ASN A 554 20.02 6.07 7.04
C ASN A 554 19.41 6.18 8.46
N ASP A 555 19.69 7.28 9.17
CA ASP A 555 19.20 7.55 10.51
C ASP A 555 18.00 8.51 10.55
N TYR A 556 17.52 8.91 9.39
CA TYR A 556 16.30 9.71 9.32
C TYR A 556 15.10 8.86 9.75
N ALA A 557 14.32 9.38 10.69
CA ALA A 557 13.13 8.73 11.21
C ALA A 557 12.05 9.78 11.48
N SER A 558 10.79 9.46 11.20
CA SER A 558 9.64 10.26 11.60
C SER A 558 8.52 9.36 12.09
N PHE A 559 8.04 9.62 13.31
CA PHE A 559 6.85 8.96 13.85
C PHE A 559 5.56 9.34 13.12
N GLY A 560 5.61 10.41 12.34
CA GLY A 560 4.52 10.80 11.45
C GLY A 560 4.45 10.01 10.15
N GLN A 561 5.36 9.04 9.94
CA GLN A 561 5.38 8.17 8.77
C GLN A 561 4.97 6.75 9.15
N SER A 562 4.14 6.11 8.34
CA SER A 562 3.82 4.69 8.52
C SER A 562 4.96 3.82 8.00
N TYR A 563 5.54 4.20 6.88
CA TYR A 563 6.71 3.57 6.27
C TYR A 563 7.49 4.61 5.45
N LEU A 564 8.77 4.72 5.70
CA LEU A 564 9.68 5.55 4.91
C LEU A 564 10.96 4.75 4.64
N ARG A 565 11.23 4.44 3.38
CA ARG A 565 12.51 3.84 3.00
C ARG A 565 13.60 4.88 3.19
N THR A 566 14.56 4.59 4.04
CA THR A 566 15.74 5.42 4.35
C THR A 566 16.99 4.87 3.70
N ASP A 567 18.11 5.56 3.85
CA ASP A 567 19.39 5.24 3.22
C ASP A 567 19.27 5.14 1.70
N ILE A 568 18.55 6.09 1.09
CA ILE A 568 18.25 6.08 -0.35
C ILE A 568 18.38 7.49 -0.94
N GLY A 569 18.82 7.55 -2.18
CA GLY A 569 18.86 8.79 -2.94
C GLY A 569 18.87 8.55 -4.44
N GLY A 570 18.32 9.47 -5.19
CA GLY A 570 18.25 9.37 -6.65
C GLY A 570 17.20 10.27 -7.24
N PHE A 571 16.67 9.90 -8.39
CA PHE A 571 15.70 10.71 -9.11
C PHE A 571 14.66 9.84 -9.85
N ASN A 572 13.53 10.47 -10.13
CA ASN A 572 12.44 9.91 -10.92
C ASN A 572 12.03 10.94 -11.99
N ILE A 573 11.77 10.47 -13.20
CA ILE A 573 11.24 11.26 -14.31
C ILE A 573 9.97 10.58 -14.79
N LEU A 574 8.88 11.33 -14.84
CA LEU A 574 7.59 10.88 -15.36
C LEU A 574 7.11 11.84 -16.42
N ASP A 575 6.83 11.31 -17.60
CA ASP A 575 6.31 12.07 -18.73
C ASP A 575 4.98 11.50 -19.21
N ARG A 576 3.97 12.35 -19.32
CA ARG A 576 2.63 12.00 -19.79
C ARG A 576 2.29 12.85 -21.00
N ILE A 577 2.03 12.20 -22.11
CA ILE A 577 1.83 12.83 -23.41
C ILE A 577 0.43 12.47 -23.90
N ARG A 578 -0.33 13.47 -24.32
CA ARG A 578 -1.63 13.31 -25.00
C ARG A 578 -1.51 13.81 -26.42
N LEU A 579 -1.90 13.00 -27.38
CA LEU A 579 -1.79 13.33 -28.80
C LEU A 579 -3.13 13.11 -29.52
N PHE A 580 -3.29 13.78 -30.65
CA PHE A 580 -4.43 13.61 -31.55
C PHE A 580 -5.80 13.77 -30.87
N ARG A 581 -6.00 14.85 -30.10
CA ARG A 581 -7.24 15.11 -29.37
C ARG A 581 -7.62 13.94 -28.45
N ASN A 582 -6.68 13.50 -27.65
CA ASN A 582 -6.86 12.40 -26.69
C ASN A 582 -7.09 11.01 -27.32
N GLN A 583 -6.71 10.78 -28.56
CA GLN A 583 -6.75 9.43 -29.17
C GLN A 583 -5.53 8.58 -28.82
N VAL A 584 -4.41 9.23 -28.46
CA VAL A 584 -3.17 8.55 -28.08
C VAL A 584 -2.67 9.09 -26.75
N TYR A 585 -2.48 8.20 -25.81
CA TYR A 585 -1.85 8.48 -24.51
C TYR A 585 -0.52 7.73 -24.44
N ALA A 586 0.52 8.44 -24.08
CA ALA A 586 1.80 7.82 -23.75
C ALA A 586 2.24 8.24 -22.34
N THR A 587 2.71 7.27 -21.57
CA THR A 587 3.34 7.50 -20.28
C THR A 587 4.73 6.88 -20.31
N LEU A 588 5.74 7.66 -19.97
CA LEU A 588 7.13 7.24 -19.87
C LEU A 588 7.62 7.53 -18.46
N GLY A 589 8.17 6.54 -17.79
CA GLY A 589 8.73 6.68 -16.46
C GLY A 589 10.15 6.13 -16.42
N PHE A 590 11.03 6.84 -15.74
CA PHE A 590 12.37 6.40 -15.42
C PHE A 590 12.70 6.77 -13.98
N GLU A 591 13.13 5.81 -13.20
CA GLU A 591 13.59 6.02 -11.82
C GLU A 591 14.94 5.34 -11.65
N GLN A 592 15.86 6.05 -11.01
CA GLN A 592 17.11 5.46 -10.55
C GLN A 592 17.37 5.91 -9.12
N LEU A 593 17.44 4.93 -8.23
CA LEU A 593 17.71 5.13 -6.82
C LEU A 593 18.94 4.31 -6.41
N GLN A 594 19.67 4.80 -5.43
CA GLN A 594 20.81 4.12 -4.82
C GLN A 594 20.65 4.10 -3.32
N ASP A 595 20.90 2.97 -2.70
CA ASP A 595 21.02 2.85 -1.25
C ASP A 595 22.44 3.14 -0.75
N ASN A 596 22.71 2.81 0.51
CA ASN A 596 24.04 2.97 1.14
C ASN A 596 24.61 4.38 1.02
N ARG A 597 23.75 5.39 1.12
CA ARG A 597 24.15 6.80 1.00
C ARG A 597 25.11 7.24 2.10
N SER A 598 25.03 6.60 3.25
CA SER A 598 25.92 6.82 4.41
C SER A 598 27.13 5.91 4.44
N LYS A 599 27.32 5.05 3.42
CA LYS A 599 28.43 4.09 3.29
C LYS A 599 28.57 3.15 4.50
N THR A 600 27.45 2.71 5.06
CA THR A 600 27.39 1.79 6.18
C THR A 600 27.26 0.33 5.77
N LYS A 601 26.89 0.08 4.51
CA LYS A 601 26.76 -1.26 3.93
C LYS A 601 28.02 -1.64 3.15
N ILE A 602 28.20 -2.93 2.92
CA ILE A 602 29.34 -3.49 2.16
C ILE A 602 29.35 -2.97 0.71
N ALA A 603 28.17 -2.82 0.11
CA ALA A 603 28.03 -2.35 -1.26
C ALA A 603 26.82 -1.41 -1.41
N THR A 604 26.84 -0.62 -2.46
CA THR A 604 25.72 0.24 -2.87
C THR A 604 24.88 -0.50 -3.89
N THR A 605 23.58 -0.63 -3.61
CA THR A 605 22.63 -1.21 -4.57
C THR A 605 21.98 -0.09 -5.38
N THR A 606 22.05 -0.21 -6.68
CA THR A 606 21.35 0.66 -7.63
C THR A 606 20.06 -0.01 -8.06
N PHE A 607 18.95 0.70 -7.90
CA PHE A 607 17.60 0.31 -8.30
C PHE A 607 17.23 1.13 -9.53
N THR A 608 17.03 0.50 -10.66
CA THR A 608 16.62 1.14 -11.91
C THR A 608 15.25 0.63 -12.30
N ASN A 609 14.31 1.54 -12.49
CA ASN A 609 12.95 1.24 -12.94
C ASN A 609 12.65 2.05 -14.20
N MET A 610 12.23 1.37 -15.26
CA MET A 610 11.77 1.99 -16.49
C MET A 610 10.38 1.48 -16.80
N ASN A 611 9.46 2.37 -17.14
CA ASN A 611 8.12 2.02 -17.58
C ASN A 611 7.71 2.86 -18.79
N ALA A 612 7.04 2.23 -19.72
CA ALA A 612 6.46 2.86 -20.89
C ALA A 612 5.10 2.25 -21.15
N ALA A 613 4.09 3.08 -21.34
CA ALA A 613 2.77 2.64 -21.74
C ALA A 613 2.24 3.54 -22.86
N VAL A 614 1.59 2.94 -23.86
CA VAL A 614 0.92 3.65 -24.95
C VAL A 614 -0.47 3.08 -25.11
N THR A 615 -1.46 3.95 -24.98
CA THR A 615 -2.86 3.63 -25.19
C THR A 615 -3.36 4.31 -26.46
N LEU A 616 -4.02 3.53 -27.31
CA LEU A 616 -4.69 3.98 -28.51
C LEU A 616 -6.20 3.84 -28.30
N ALA A 617 -6.91 4.96 -28.24
CA ALA A 617 -8.36 5.02 -28.13
C ALA A 617 -8.87 5.80 -29.35
N LEU A 618 -8.98 5.12 -30.50
CA LEU A 618 -9.20 5.78 -31.79
C LEU A 618 -10.67 6.18 -32.03
N HIS A 619 -11.57 5.22 -32.08
CA HIS A 619 -13.00 5.41 -32.38
C HIS A 619 -13.77 4.18 -31.88
N ASP A 620 -15.08 4.33 -31.64
CA ASP A 620 -15.94 3.24 -31.15
C ASP A 620 -15.99 2.03 -32.10
N ASP A 621 -15.74 2.23 -33.39
CA ASP A 621 -15.74 1.16 -34.41
C ASP A 621 -14.40 0.42 -34.56
N VAL A 622 -13.40 0.77 -33.74
CA VAL A 622 -12.05 0.21 -33.82
C VAL A 622 -11.62 -0.27 -32.45
N PRO A 623 -10.96 -1.44 -32.36
CA PRO A 623 -10.44 -1.89 -31.09
C PRO A 623 -9.49 -0.87 -30.42
N GLY A 624 -9.69 -0.62 -29.13
CA GLY A 624 -8.71 0.08 -28.31
C GLY A 624 -7.53 -0.83 -27.99
N PHE A 625 -6.33 -0.27 -27.92
CA PHE A 625 -5.11 -1.01 -27.58
C PHE A 625 -4.33 -0.29 -26.51
N THR A 626 -3.79 -1.04 -25.54
CA THR A 626 -2.79 -0.55 -24.61
C THR A 626 -1.58 -1.48 -24.64
N LEU A 627 -0.43 -0.89 -24.89
CA LEU A 627 0.85 -1.55 -24.86
C LEU A 627 1.65 -1.05 -23.67
N GLY A 628 2.11 -1.95 -22.82
CA GLY A 628 2.93 -1.63 -21.65
C GLY A 628 4.25 -2.38 -21.66
N TYR A 629 5.30 -1.71 -21.22
CA TYR A 629 6.60 -2.30 -20.94
C TYR A 629 7.14 -1.75 -19.64
N SER A 630 7.65 -2.62 -18.77
CA SER A 630 8.39 -2.20 -17.58
C SER A 630 9.65 -3.06 -17.40
N ARG A 631 10.68 -2.42 -16.89
CA ARG A 631 11.96 -3.05 -16.56
C ARG A 631 12.37 -2.60 -15.16
N PHE A 632 12.62 -3.56 -14.29
CA PHE A 632 13.20 -3.37 -12.97
C PHE A 632 14.56 -4.05 -12.94
N ALA A 633 15.59 -3.33 -12.55
CA ALA A 633 16.93 -3.87 -12.43
C ALA A 633 17.54 -3.44 -11.09
N ASN A 634 18.08 -4.39 -10.35
CA ASN A 634 18.78 -4.18 -9.09
C ASN A 634 20.19 -4.72 -9.23
N ASP A 635 21.19 -3.90 -8.92
CA ASP A 635 22.59 -4.27 -9.02
C ASP A 635 23.43 -3.60 -7.95
N ASN A 636 24.33 -4.35 -7.31
CA ASN A 636 25.22 -3.80 -6.29
C ASN A 636 26.72 -3.98 -6.60
N GLU A 637 27.07 -4.34 -7.84
CA GLU A 637 28.43 -4.48 -8.34
C GLU A 637 29.34 -5.45 -7.56
N LEU A 638 28.80 -6.23 -6.61
CA LEU A 638 29.56 -7.27 -5.94
C LEU A 638 29.77 -8.45 -6.87
N HIS A 639 30.88 -9.18 -6.65
CA HIS A 639 31.10 -10.42 -7.35
C HIS A 639 29.93 -11.38 -7.11
N LEU A 640 29.46 -12.04 -8.16
CA LEU A 640 28.25 -12.86 -8.12
C LEU A 640 28.32 -14.03 -7.12
N ASP A 641 29.53 -14.48 -6.76
CA ASP A 641 29.76 -15.49 -5.73
C ASP A 641 29.60 -14.97 -4.29
N SER A 642 29.35 -13.67 -4.11
CA SER A 642 29.08 -13.11 -2.80
C SER A 642 27.65 -13.38 -2.37
N SER A 643 27.43 -13.82 -1.13
CA SER A 643 26.10 -13.98 -0.56
C SER A 643 25.31 -12.65 -0.46
N ALA A 644 26.03 -11.53 -0.48
CA ALA A 644 25.47 -10.17 -0.49
C ALA A 644 25.31 -9.60 -1.90
N ALA A 645 25.65 -10.35 -2.97
CA ALA A 645 25.45 -9.91 -4.34
C ALA A 645 23.96 -9.77 -4.67
N VAL A 646 23.62 -8.67 -5.31
CA VAL A 646 22.31 -8.41 -5.89
C VAL A 646 22.52 -8.09 -7.35
N ASN A 647 21.99 -8.90 -8.25
CA ASN A 647 21.99 -8.65 -9.68
C ASN A 647 20.78 -9.35 -10.29
N ASP A 648 19.66 -8.66 -10.32
CA ASP A 648 18.43 -9.18 -10.90
C ASP A 648 17.78 -8.17 -11.84
N ILE A 649 17.16 -8.69 -12.89
CA ILE A 649 16.46 -7.91 -13.90
C ILE A 649 15.10 -8.54 -14.14
N THR A 650 14.04 -7.76 -13.98
CA THR A 650 12.69 -8.17 -14.35
C THR A 650 12.21 -7.33 -15.52
N ASN A 651 11.87 -7.97 -16.63
CA ASN A 651 11.23 -7.35 -17.77
C ASN A 651 9.76 -7.81 -17.80
N ARG A 652 8.84 -6.87 -17.93
CA ARG A 652 7.43 -7.16 -18.08
C ARG A 652 6.91 -6.47 -19.34
N PHE A 653 6.15 -7.21 -20.10
CA PHE A 653 5.46 -6.73 -21.29
C PHE A 653 3.97 -7.01 -21.15
N SER A 654 3.11 -6.07 -21.54
CA SER A 654 1.67 -6.26 -21.56
C SER A 654 1.03 -5.68 -22.82
N LEU A 655 0.07 -6.38 -23.35
CA LEU A 655 -0.81 -5.92 -24.43
C LEU A 655 -2.25 -6.19 -24.01
N THR A 656 -3.08 -5.18 -24.04
CA THR A 656 -4.51 -5.34 -23.85
C THR A 656 -5.25 -4.71 -25.01
N SER A 657 -6.37 -5.32 -25.38
CA SER A 657 -7.27 -4.81 -26.41
C SER A 657 -8.70 -5.03 -25.99
N ASN A 658 -9.55 -4.06 -26.26
CA ASN A 658 -10.99 -4.19 -26.08
C ASN A 658 -11.71 -3.74 -27.34
N TYR A 659 -12.79 -4.42 -27.66
CA TYR A 659 -13.63 -4.10 -28.81
C TYR A 659 -15.09 -4.40 -28.52
N SER A 660 -15.93 -3.38 -28.71
CA SER A 660 -17.37 -3.52 -28.60
C SER A 660 -18.01 -3.55 -29.97
N PHE A 661 -18.81 -4.58 -30.26
CA PHE A 661 -19.44 -4.77 -31.54
C PHE A 661 -20.88 -5.27 -31.39
N LEU A 662 -21.67 -5.08 -32.43
CA LEU A 662 -23.08 -5.52 -32.54
C LEU A 662 -23.18 -6.74 -33.45
N LEU A 663 -23.53 -7.89 -32.87
CA LEU A 663 -23.83 -9.11 -33.62
C LEU A 663 -25.09 -9.74 -33.02
N GLY A 664 -26.28 -9.28 -33.54
CA GLY A 664 -27.56 -9.59 -32.93
C GLY A 664 -27.77 -8.88 -31.58
N VAL A 665 -26.80 -8.98 -30.69
CA VAL A 665 -26.73 -8.27 -29.40
C VAL A 665 -25.38 -7.56 -29.27
N ARG A 666 -25.25 -6.67 -28.28
CA ARG A 666 -23.98 -5.99 -28.05
C ARG A 666 -23.00 -6.94 -27.35
N HIS A 667 -21.86 -7.13 -27.95
CA HIS A 667 -20.74 -7.88 -27.42
C HIS A 667 -19.56 -6.95 -27.07
N THR A 668 -18.80 -7.29 -26.03
CA THR A 668 -17.53 -6.68 -25.73
C THR A 668 -16.50 -7.80 -25.60
N ALA A 669 -15.54 -7.82 -26.50
CA ALA A 669 -14.42 -8.74 -26.47
C ALA A 669 -13.21 -8.05 -25.83
N MET A 670 -12.50 -8.74 -24.97
CA MET A 670 -11.25 -8.27 -24.36
C MET A 670 -10.17 -9.32 -24.54
N LEU A 671 -8.99 -8.89 -24.94
CA LEU A 671 -7.79 -9.67 -25.06
C LEU A 671 -6.72 -9.09 -24.15
N GLY A 672 -6.10 -9.90 -23.29
CA GLY A 672 -4.95 -9.55 -22.47
C GLY A 672 -3.80 -10.51 -22.70
N ILE A 673 -2.62 -9.98 -22.90
CA ILE A 673 -1.37 -10.74 -22.97
C ILE A 673 -0.40 -10.05 -22.01
N SER A 674 0.18 -10.80 -21.08
CA SER A 674 1.20 -10.30 -20.17
C SER A 674 2.32 -11.31 -20.09
N SER A 675 3.56 -10.88 -20.29
CA SER A 675 4.76 -11.67 -20.11
C SER A 675 5.67 -10.99 -19.11
N SER A 676 6.16 -11.74 -18.15
CA SER A 676 7.12 -11.28 -17.16
C SER A 676 8.30 -12.26 -17.11
N ARG A 677 9.50 -11.73 -17.20
CA ARG A 677 10.72 -12.52 -17.08
C ARG A 677 11.64 -11.85 -16.07
N ARG A 678 11.96 -12.57 -14.99
CA ARG A 678 12.98 -12.23 -14.02
C ARG A 678 14.19 -13.13 -14.26
N ASP A 679 15.33 -12.50 -14.45
CA ASP A 679 16.63 -13.14 -14.52
C ASP A 679 17.44 -12.70 -13.29
N ASP A 680 17.72 -13.62 -12.38
CA ASP A 680 18.51 -13.39 -11.15
C ASP A 680 19.88 -14.02 -11.29
N ARG A 681 20.89 -13.18 -11.50
CA ARG A 681 22.28 -13.59 -11.67
C ARG A 681 23.05 -13.72 -10.36
N SER A 682 22.41 -13.43 -9.24
CA SER A 682 23.00 -13.64 -7.92
C SER A 682 23.07 -15.13 -7.58
N LEU A 683 23.74 -15.44 -6.47
CA LEU A 683 23.75 -16.81 -5.93
C LEU A 683 22.36 -17.40 -5.66
N ARG A 684 21.35 -16.56 -5.53
CA ARG A 684 19.98 -17.00 -5.28
C ARG A 684 19.36 -17.66 -6.50
N ALA A 685 19.80 -17.27 -7.70
CA ALA A 685 19.35 -17.80 -9.00
C ALA A 685 17.82 -18.00 -9.09
N GLN A 686 17.07 -16.99 -8.63
CA GLN A 686 15.61 -17.03 -8.56
C GLN A 686 14.99 -16.54 -9.87
N ASP A 687 15.25 -17.28 -10.95
CA ASP A 687 14.64 -16.98 -12.24
C ASP A 687 13.15 -17.30 -12.23
N VAL A 688 12.34 -16.41 -12.78
CA VAL A 688 10.89 -16.61 -12.92
C VAL A 688 10.46 -16.15 -14.30
N HIS A 689 9.80 -17.04 -15.04
CA HIS A 689 9.15 -16.66 -16.30
C HIS A 689 7.64 -16.83 -16.13
N SER A 690 6.86 -15.89 -16.59
CA SER A 690 5.41 -16.02 -16.66
C SER A 690 4.85 -15.46 -17.95
N LEU A 691 3.90 -16.17 -18.52
CA LEU A 691 3.08 -15.73 -19.64
C LEU A 691 1.62 -15.93 -19.29
N GLN A 692 0.87 -14.86 -19.34
CA GLN A 692 -0.57 -14.87 -19.09
C GLN A 692 -1.29 -14.47 -20.37
N LEU A 693 -2.27 -15.26 -20.77
CA LEU A 693 -3.14 -15.00 -21.90
C LEU A 693 -4.57 -14.99 -21.39
N GLY A 694 -5.29 -13.89 -21.61
CA GLY A 694 -6.68 -13.75 -21.22
C GLY A 694 -7.56 -13.37 -22.40
N LEU A 695 -8.69 -14.02 -22.54
CA LEU A 695 -9.72 -13.64 -23.50
C LEU A 695 -11.05 -13.64 -22.76
N SER A 696 -11.83 -12.57 -22.88
CA SER A 696 -13.20 -12.53 -22.39
C SER A 696 -14.16 -12.01 -23.45
N LEU A 697 -15.39 -12.48 -23.36
CA LEU A 697 -16.51 -12.06 -24.19
C LEU A 697 -17.71 -11.79 -23.28
N GLY A 698 -18.01 -10.51 -23.10
CA GLY A 698 -19.23 -10.04 -22.45
C GLY A 698 -20.33 -9.87 -23.49
N SER A 699 -21.55 -10.24 -23.15
CA SER A 699 -22.72 -10.12 -24.03
C SER A 699 -23.90 -9.53 -23.26
N ARG A 700 -24.50 -8.46 -23.82
CA ARG A 700 -25.70 -7.82 -23.27
C ARG A 700 -26.88 -8.11 -24.19
N PHE A 701 -27.85 -8.86 -23.69
CA PHE A 701 -29.00 -9.29 -24.46
C PHE A 701 -30.10 -8.22 -24.50
N ALA A 702 -31.05 -8.36 -25.43
CA ALA A 702 -32.21 -7.46 -25.54
C ALA A 702 -33.17 -7.63 -24.31
N PHE A 703 -33.16 -8.78 -23.65
CA PHE A 703 -33.79 -9.02 -22.35
C PHE A 703 -32.74 -8.82 -21.23
N PRO A 704 -33.14 -8.67 -19.97
CA PRO A 704 -32.25 -8.21 -18.92
C PRO A 704 -31.23 -9.28 -18.46
N LEU A 705 -30.54 -9.92 -19.39
CA LEU A 705 -29.44 -10.84 -19.18
C LEU A 705 -28.14 -10.24 -19.68
N GLN A 706 -27.12 -10.35 -18.83
CA GLN A 706 -25.73 -10.10 -19.19
C GLN A 706 -24.94 -11.38 -18.92
N THR A 707 -24.08 -11.76 -19.83
CA THR A 707 -23.19 -12.92 -19.64
C THR A 707 -21.77 -12.54 -19.98
N GLU A 708 -20.84 -13.17 -19.28
CA GLU A 708 -19.42 -13.08 -19.58
C GLU A 708 -18.81 -14.48 -19.56
N VAL A 709 -18.06 -14.78 -20.59
CA VAL A 709 -17.25 -16.01 -20.68
C VAL A 709 -15.82 -15.59 -20.82
N SER A 710 -14.94 -16.13 -19.97
CA SER A 710 -13.52 -15.84 -20.06
C SER A 710 -12.68 -17.10 -19.94
N ILE A 711 -11.51 -17.03 -20.56
CA ILE A 711 -10.43 -18.00 -20.44
C ILE A 711 -9.15 -17.27 -20.09
N ALA A 712 -8.46 -17.73 -19.07
CA ALA A 712 -7.14 -17.25 -18.66
C ALA A 712 -6.18 -18.43 -18.61
N VAL A 713 -5.13 -18.37 -19.43
CA VAL A 713 -4.04 -19.35 -19.48
C VAL A 713 -2.83 -18.71 -18.80
N ASN A 714 -2.29 -19.37 -17.81
CA ASN A 714 -1.11 -18.96 -17.06
C ASN A 714 -0.03 -20.01 -17.22
N LEU A 715 1.05 -19.65 -17.87
CA LEU A 715 2.24 -20.46 -18.07
C LEU A 715 3.34 -19.86 -17.21
N ASN A 716 3.81 -20.61 -16.23
CA ASN A 716 4.79 -20.11 -15.27
C ASN A 716 5.93 -21.13 -15.14
N ASP A 717 7.14 -20.63 -15.30
CA ASP A 717 8.34 -21.36 -14.93
C ASP A 717 8.88 -20.75 -13.64
N LEU A 718 8.91 -21.51 -12.59
CA LEU A 718 9.34 -21.13 -11.26
C LEU A 718 10.69 -21.76 -10.93
N PRO A 719 11.48 -21.21 -10.00
CA PRO A 719 12.71 -21.83 -9.56
C PRO A 719 12.47 -23.27 -9.08
N GLY A 720 13.16 -24.22 -9.67
CA GLY A 720 13.07 -25.63 -9.30
C GLY A 720 14.01 -26.01 -8.16
N ALA A 721 14.03 -27.29 -7.83
CA ALA A 721 14.80 -27.82 -6.70
C ALA A 721 16.34 -27.71 -6.87
N ALA A 722 16.84 -27.63 -8.10
CA ALA A 722 18.26 -27.42 -8.36
C ALA A 722 18.52 -25.95 -8.71
N PRO A 723 19.64 -25.35 -8.27
CA PRO A 723 19.99 -23.98 -8.63
C PRO A 723 19.97 -23.77 -10.14
N GLY A 724 19.25 -22.75 -10.61
CA GLY A 724 19.08 -22.41 -12.01
C GLY A 724 18.16 -23.36 -12.81
N SER A 725 17.55 -24.39 -12.18
CA SER A 725 16.48 -25.15 -12.82
C SER A 725 15.14 -24.44 -12.68
N LEU A 726 14.27 -24.63 -13.68
CA LEU A 726 12.91 -24.12 -13.67
C LEU A 726 11.92 -25.28 -13.64
N GLU A 727 10.85 -25.13 -12.88
CA GLU A 727 9.72 -26.06 -12.83
C GLU A 727 8.47 -25.35 -13.36
N SER A 728 7.77 -26.04 -14.26
CA SER A 728 6.55 -25.50 -14.84
C SER A 728 5.39 -25.56 -13.85
N PHE A 729 4.67 -24.45 -13.71
CA PHE A 729 3.45 -24.32 -12.90
C PHE A 729 2.33 -23.70 -13.74
N ASP A 730 1.83 -24.48 -14.68
CA ASP A 730 0.88 -24.03 -15.67
C ASP A 730 -0.54 -24.35 -15.27
N TYR A 731 -1.45 -23.40 -15.43
CA TYR A 731 -2.88 -23.63 -15.19
C TYR A 731 -3.74 -22.78 -16.10
N THR A 732 -4.95 -23.27 -16.35
CA THR A 732 -5.96 -22.58 -17.15
C THR A 732 -7.22 -22.44 -16.34
N THR A 733 -7.75 -21.22 -16.27
CA THR A 733 -9.05 -20.91 -15.65
C THR A 733 -10.06 -20.56 -16.72
N LEU A 734 -11.19 -21.23 -16.70
CA LEU A 734 -12.39 -20.80 -17.41
C LEU A 734 -13.30 -20.10 -16.42
N SER A 735 -14.01 -19.06 -16.86
CA SER A 735 -15.02 -18.43 -16.03
C SER A 735 -16.28 -18.15 -16.84
N PHE A 736 -17.41 -18.49 -16.24
CA PHE A 736 -18.74 -18.25 -16.77
C PHE A 736 -19.49 -17.41 -15.75
N HIS A 737 -19.80 -16.19 -16.11
CA HIS A 737 -20.57 -15.27 -15.29
C HIS A 737 -21.89 -14.95 -15.98
N GLY A 738 -22.96 -14.94 -15.21
CA GLY A 738 -24.28 -14.53 -15.67
C GLY A 738 -24.94 -13.61 -14.67
N ARG A 739 -25.52 -12.52 -15.11
CA ARG A 739 -26.32 -11.59 -14.31
C ARG A 739 -27.67 -11.41 -14.98
N TYR A 740 -28.73 -11.52 -14.22
CA TYR A 740 -30.10 -11.36 -14.68
C TYR A 740 -30.85 -10.39 -13.77
N GLU A 741 -31.44 -9.37 -14.36
CA GLU A 741 -32.26 -8.39 -13.68
C GLU A 741 -33.71 -8.92 -13.65
N ILE A 742 -34.12 -9.48 -12.51
CA ILE A 742 -35.45 -10.09 -12.34
C ILE A 742 -36.56 -9.05 -12.28
N LEU A 743 -36.34 -8.01 -11.46
CA LEU A 743 -37.23 -6.86 -11.35
C LEU A 743 -36.46 -5.65 -11.84
N ARG A 744 -37.01 -4.98 -12.83
CA ARG A 744 -36.35 -3.89 -13.54
C ARG A 744 -35.85 -2.82 -12.56
N ASN A 745 -34.55 -2.63 -12.50
CA ASN A 745 -33.85 -1.74 -11.58
C ASN A 745 -34.03 -2.04 -10.07
N GLU A 746 -34.60 -3.17 -9.69
CA GLU A 746 -34.85 -3.49 -8.28
C GLU A 746 -34.07 -4.73 -7.81
N LEU A 747 -34.11 -5.82 -8.56
CA LEU A 747 -33.51 -7.09 -8.14
C LEU A 747 -32.64 -7.69 -9.24
N ASP A 748 -31.35 -7.74 -8.98
CA ASP A 748 -30.37 -8.44 -9.78
C ASP A 748 -29.94 -9.75 -9.10
N VAL A 749 -29.83 -10.79 -9.88
CA VAL A 749 -29.21 -12.05 -9.45
C VAL A 749 -28.01 -12.36 -10.34
N PHE A 750 -26.98 -12.94 -9.78
CA PHE A 750 -25.81 -13.34 -10.54
C PHE A 750 -25.28 -14.69 -10.07
N ALA A 751 -24.60 -15.35 -10.98
CA ALA A 751 -23.86 -16.56 -10.69
C ALA A 751 -22.58 -16.62 -11.50
N THR A 752 -21.53 -17.14 -10.88
CA THR A 752 -20.22 -17.36 -11.49
C THR A 752 -19.78 -18.80 -11.24
N VAL A 753 -19.25 -19.45 -12.26
CA VAL A 753 -18.58 -20.74 -12.12
C VAL A 753 -17.21 -20.64 -12.80
N GLY A 754 -16.15 -20.97 -12.06
CA GLY A 754 -14.78 -20.82 -12.52
C GLY A 754 -13.94 -22.09 -12.26
N PRO A 755 -13.95 -23.07 -13.17
CA PRO A 755 -13.01 -24.20 -13.07
C PRO A 755 -11.59 -23.78 -13.49
N THR A 756 -10.60 -24.24 -12.73
CA THR A 756 -9.17 -24.11 -13.02
C THR A 756 -8.58 -25.50 -13.13
N PHE A 757 -7.72 -25.70 -14.12
CA PHE A 757 -7.08 -27.00 -14.43
C PHE A 757 -5.59 -26.80 -14.68
N GLY A 758 -4.78 -27.79 -14.37
CA GLY A 758 -3.34 -27.82 -14.66
C GLY A 758 -2.51 -28.17 -13.42
N ALA A 759 -1.60 -27.31 -13.01
CA ALA A 759 -0.78 -27.53 -11.83
C ALA A 759 -1.59 -27.77 -10.55
N PHE A 760 -2.82 -27.28 -10.53
CA PHE A 760 -3.83 -27.59 -9.51
C PHE A 760 -5.24 -27.56 -10.13
N ASP A 761 -6.11 -28.37 -9.57
CA ASP A 761 -7.52 -28.37 -9.95
C ASP A 761 -8.32 -27.66 -8.87
N ARG A 762 -9.06 -26.62 -9.30
CA ARG A 762 -9.90 -25.82 -8.42
C ARG A 762 -11.21 -25.48 -9.09
N VAL A 763 -12.29 -25.43 -8.34
CA VAL A 763 -13.56 -24.90 -8.81
C VAL A 763 -14.00 -23.78 -7.88
N LEU A 764 -14.25 -22.61 -8.46
CA LEU A 764 -14.97 -21.52 -7.85
C LEU A 764 -16.45 -21.64 -8.26
N ALA A 765 -17.34 -21.58 -7.30
CA ALA A 765 -18.77 -21.33 -7.55
C ALA A 765 -19.23 -20.17 -6.67
N GLU A 766 -19.87 -19.21 -7.27
CA GLU A 766 -20.39 -18.02 -6.61
C GLU A 766 -21.82 -17.75 -7.07
N ALA A 767 -22.66 -17.28 -6.17
CA ALA A 767 -24.00 -16.82 -6.48
C ALA A 767 -24.40 -15.69 -5.52
N GLY A 768 -25.18 -14.75 -6.00
CA GLY A 768 -25.66 -13.67 -5.18
C GLY A 768 -26.83 -12.94 -5.79
N CYS A 769 -27.38 -12.04 -4.98
CA CYS A 769 -28.41 -11.11 -5.43
C CYS A 769 -28.18 -9.73 -4.81
N GLU A 770 -28.58 -8.72 -5.54
CA GLU A 770 -28.63 -7.33 -5.07
C GLU A 770 -30.07 -6.82 -5.25
N TRP A 771 -30.71 -6.49 -4.14
CA TRP A 771 -32.07 -5.99 -4.12
C TRP A 771 -32.07 -4.51 -3.71
N ARG A 772 -32.48 -3.65 -4.61
CA ARG A 772 -32.74 -2.22 -4.36
C ARG A 772 -34.18 -2.08 -3.88
N VAL A 773 -34.35 -2.19 -2.56
CA VAL A 773 -35.67 -2.15 -1.90
C VAL A 773 -36.38 -0.83 -2.15
N THR A 774 -35.62 0.26 -2.10
CA THR A 774 -36.00 1.62 -2.50
C THR A 774 -34.77 2.30 -3.14
N PRO A 775 -34.89 3.40 -3.87
CA PRO A 775 -33.74 4.10 -4.45
C PRO A 775 -32.57 4.34 -3.48
N PRO A 776 -32.79 4.74 -2.20
CA PRO A 776 -31.71 4.93 -1.24
C PRO A 776 -31.26 3.63 -0.51
N MET A 777 -31.97 2.49 -0.71
CA MET A 777 -31.73 1.30 0.12
C MET A 777 -31.49 0.06 -0.72
N SER A 778 -30.34 -0.59 -0.51
CA SER A 778 -30.02 -1.87 -1.13
C SER A 778 -29.61 -2.93 -0.11
N LEU A 779 -29.93 -4.16 -0.42
CA LEU A 779 -29.55 -5.37 0.30
C LEU A 779 -28.85 -6.31 -0.69
N ALA A 780 -27.64 -6.75 -0.38
CA ALA A 780 -26.92 -7.71 -1.19
C ALA A 780 -26.58 -8.95 -0.37
N LEU A 781 -26.82 -10.10 -0.96
CA LEU A 781 -26.42 -11.40 -0.45
C LEU A 781 -25.48 -12.04 -1.47
N GLN A 782 -24.33 -12.52 -1.01
CA GLN A 782 -23.35 -13.20 -1.83
C GLN A 782 -22.85 -14.44 -1.11
N MET A 783 -22.70 -15.53 -1.84
CA MET A 783 -22.12 -16.77 -1.35
C MET A 783 -21.10 -17.26 -2.37
N SER A 784 -19.92 -17.65 -1.91
CA SER A 784 -18.91 -18.27 -2.74
C SER A 784 -18.32 -19.50 -2.07
N THR A 785 -17.96 -20.48 -2.88
CA THR A 785 -17.25 -21.68 -2.44
C THR A 785 -16.07 -21.94 -3.35
N PHE A 786 -14.95 -22.28 -2.73
CA PHE A 786 -13.74 -22.73 -3.40
C PHE A 786 -13.48 -24.17 -3.04
N ARG A 787 -13.28 -25.02 -4.03
CA ARG A 787 -12.89 -26.39 -3.82
C ARG A 787 -11.65 -26.71 -4.63
N THR A 788 -10.53 -26.85 -3.94
CA THR A 788 -9.26 -27.29 -4.52
C THR A 788 -9.08 -28.78 -4.26
N SER A 789 -8.63 -29.53 -5.27
CA SER A 789 -8.40 -30.96 -5.16
C SER A 789 -7.39 -31.25 -4.02
N GLY A 790 -7.76 -32.18 -3.12
CA GLY A 790 -6.93 -32.58 -1.99
C GLY A 790 -6.95 -31.62 -0.78
N LEU A 791 -7.70 -30.50 -0.82
CA LEU A 791 -7.86 -29.57 0.29
C LEU A 791 -9.31 -29.51 0.78
N ALA A 792 -9.50 -29.06 2.02
CA ALA A 792 -10.83 -28.76 2.55
C ALA A 792 -11.50 -27.64 1.73
N GLY A 793 -12.80 -27.76 1.53
CA GLY A 793 -13.56 -26.70 0.87
C GLY A 793 -13.59 -25.43 1.71
N GLN A 794 -13.53 -24.28 1.05
CA GLN A 794 -13.67 -22.98 1.69
C GLN A 794 -14.99 -22.37 1.29
N HIS A 795 -15.69 -21.79 2.26
CA HIS A 795 -17.01 -21.20 2.06
C HIS A 795 -17.06 -19.78 2.61
N PHE A 796 -17.64 -18.90 1.83
CA PHE A 796 -17.82 -17.51 2.20
C PHE A 796 -19.28 -17.13 1.99
N ALA A 797 -19.83 -16.40 2.93
CA ALA A 797 -21.15 -15.79 2.78
C ALA A 797 -21.09 -14.35 3.29
N SER A 798 -21.64 -13.41 2.56
CA SER A 798 -21.74 -12.03 2.97
C SER A 798 -23.15 -11.48 2.81
N LEU A 799 -23.60 -10.75 3.81
CA LEU A 799 -24.83 -9.98 3.78
C LEU A 799 -24.46 -8.52 3.94
N ARG A 800 -24.86 -7.69 2.97
CA ARG A 800 -24.56 -6.27 2.95
C ARG A 800 -25.86 -5.47 2.86
N TYR A 801 -26.01 -4.52 3.74
CA TYR A 801 -27.09 -3.54 3.73
C TYR A 801 -26.48 -2.15 3.51
N ARG A 802 -27.01 -1.41 2.55
CA ARG A 802 -26.59 -0.04 2.24
C ARG A 802 -27.81 0.87 2.23
N TYR A 803 -27.66 2.02 2.85
CA TYR A 803 -28.66 3.08 2.84
C TYR A 803 -27.99 4.42 2.54
N GLU A 804 -28.49 5.11 1.52
CA GLU A 804 -28.03 6.44 1.12
C GLU A 804 -29.17 7.45 1.36
N PHE A 805 -28.90 8.62 1.90
CA PHE A 805 -29.91 9.61 2.23
C PHE A 805 -29.41 11.04 2.05
#